data_334119ce609d814eaeef0c47b45b4dd5
#
_entry.id   334119ce609d814eaeef0c47b45b4dd5
#
_cell.length_a   1.000
_cell.length_b   1.000
_cell.length_c   1.000
_cell.angle_alpha   90.00
_cell.angle_beta   90.00
_cell.angle_gamma   90.00
#
_symmetry.space_group_name_H-M   'P 1'
#
loop_
_entity.id
_entity.type
_entity.pdbx_description
1 polymer ?
#
loop_
_entity_poly.entity_id
_entity_poly.type
_entity_poly.pdbx_seq_one_letter_code
_entity_poly.pdbx_strand_id
1 'polypeptide(L)'
;YEYLGNLKDAANKNIREDRLRAYLRLSGYSQKLIDGAVSKLVKAADDMTHGLYDANHEVYSLLKYGAKVKETADGAPKTVYFMDVETPTNNDFAIAEEVTVVGRQEKRPDLVIYVNGIAMAVIELKKSSVSVSNGIRQNLTNQKDGFIAPFFTTMQFCMAGNETEGLRYGTILTGEKYYMEWKPDGFHENEDERDPEDARIMAYCEKLDNLLLQQIYQMFDKKRFIDLIENFVVYDKGIKKVCRYNQFYGIKRTQRRLAKQRGGIIWHTQGSGKTLTMVWLSKWILANCQEENPRVLIVTDRDELDEQIEKTYIGVDEKITRTKSCDDLLQKLNSYDDSLLCSLVHKFGRRGGEATESDYDKYIDELKKALPADFKAKGKIFVFVDECHRTQSGKLHAAMQAIMPNAIFIGFTGTPLLKKDKKTSIEVFGTYIHSYKYNEAVRDGVVLDLRYEYRDIPQDITAHDRIDQWFDVKTRTLSTRAKAKLKEKWASMQKIYSSRSRLERVAWDIIQDFDLKPRLMDGNGNAILVADSIYTACKYYEIFQQRGFKKCAIISSYTPQAGDLRTDTVSADDETETFEKYEIYLRMLGFDPDNLPEKVSIQKKVEDFEKEVKEKFVNEPANMKLLIVVDKLLTGFDAPPCTYLYIDKSMQDHGLFQAICRVNRLDGDTKEFGYIVDYKQLFGNLKNAMDKYTSGAFENYAPEDVDGLLKDRGDEAIKHFKDIYEDLEELCEGVEAPREDLQYLHYFCGVSGMSEDMDEIYARLREKLYKLVS
;
A
#
# COMPACT_ATOMS: atom_id res chain seq x y z
N TYR A 1 -33.99 -3.40 -12.31
CA TYR A 1 -33.78 -4.82 -12.13
C TYR A 1 -35.11 -5.54 -12.11
N GLU A 2 -35.20 -6.63 -12.87
CA GLU A 2 -36.35 -7.54 -12.79
C GLU A 2 -36.24 -8.42 -11.55
N TYR A 3 -37.32 -8.55 -10.77
CA TYR A 3 -37.36 -9.43 -9.63
C TYR A 3 -37.78 -10.85 -10.07
N LEU A 4 -36.91 -11.83 -9.87
CA LEU A 4 -37.13 -13.21 -10.29
C LEU A 4 -37.86 -14.05 -9.22
N GLY A 5 -38.15 -13.46 -8.06
CA GLY A 5 -38.79 -14.13 -6.93
C GLY A 5 -37.83 -14.87 -6.03
N ASN A 6 -38.40 -15.65 -5.14
CA ASN A 6 -37.69 -16.52 -4.21
C ASN A 6 -37.39 -17.86 -4.91
N LEU A 7 -36.12 -18.23 -4.97
CA LEU A 7 -35.63 -19.42 -5.71
C LEU A 7 -35.19 -20.56 -4.78
N LYS A 8 -35.80 -20.67 -3.59
CA LYS A 8 -35.46 -21.69 -2.58
C LYS A 8 -35.87 -23.11 -2.95
N ASP A 9 -36.93 -23.27 -3.76
CA ASP A 9 -37.55 -24.58 -4.03
C ASP A 9 -36.95 -25.31 -5.24
N ALA A 10 -35.90 -24.75 -5.89
CA ALA A 10 -35.23 -25.32 -7.05
C ALA A 10 -33.72 -25.22 -6.94
N ALA A 11 -33.02 -26.23 -7.46
CA ALA A 11 -31.56 -26.14 -7.61
C ALA A 11 -31.20 -25.13 -8.72
N ASN A 12 -30.41 -24.11 -8.38
CA ASN A 12 -30.06 -23.06 -9.29
C ASN A 12 -28.58 -23.15 -9.67
N LYS A 13 -28.23 -22.60 -10.84
CA LYS A 13 -26.87 -22.47 -11.34
C LYS A 13 -26.48 -20.99 -11.42
N ASN A 14 -25.18 -20.74 -11.53
CA ASN A 14 -24.63 -19.41 -11.76
C ASN A 14 -24.92 -18.84 -13.15
N ILE A 15 -25.30 -19.67 -14.13
CA ILE A 15 -25.71 -19.25 -15.47
C ILE A 15 -27.14 -19.74 -15.74
N ARG A 16 -28.04 -18.82 -15.97
CA ARG A 16 -29.41 -19.04 -16.43
C ARG A 16 -29.40 -19.00 -17.97
N GLU A 17 -29.16 -20.15 -18.58
CA GLU A 17 -28.98 -20.24 -20.04
C GLU A 17 -30.19 -19.75 -20.81
N ASP A 18 -31.42 -19.92 -20.32
CA ASP A 18 -32.66 -19.43 -20.92
C ASP A 18 -32.60 -17.90 -21.16
N ARG A 19 -32.25 -17.15 -20.12
CA ARG A 19 -32.12 -15.69 -20.20
C ARG A 19 -30.91 -15.26 -21.03
N LEU A 20 -29.76 -15.92 -20.88
CA LEU A 20 -28.57 -15.62 -21.65
C LEU A 20 -28.80 -15.80 -23.16
N ARG A 21 -29.45 -16.92 -23.55
CA ARG A 21 -29.82 -17.19 -24.92
C ARG A 21 -30.85 -16.20 -25.48
N ALA A 22 -31.79 -15.76 -24.65
CA ALA A 22 -32.75 -14.72 -25.03
C ALA A 22 -32.05 -13.38 -25.31
N TYR A 23 -31.15 -12.95 -24.42
CA TYR A 23 -30.34 -11.74 -24.61
C TYR A 23 -29.52 -11.82 -25.90
N LEU A 24 -28.79 -12.92 -26.13
CA LEU A 24 -27.93 -13.08 -27.32
C LEU A 24 -28.75 -13.09 -28.64
N ARG A 25 -29.99 -13.61 -28.61
CA ARG A 25 -30.92 -13.52 -29.79
C ARG A 25 -31.32 -12.07 -30.03
N LEU A 26 -31.64 -11.33 -28.98
CA LEU A 26 -32.00 -9.90 -29.10
C LEU A 26 -30.82 -9.06 -29.60
N SER A 27 -29.58 -9.47 -29.26
CA SER A 27 -28.34 -8.87 -29.78
C SER A 27 -28.04 -9.27 -31.24
N GLY A 28 -28.88 -10.06 -31.89
CA GLY A 28 -28.77 -10.36 -33.32
C GLY A 28 -27.82 -11.52 -33.69
N TYR A 29 -27.35 -12.32 -32.72
CA TYR A 29 -26.49 -13.48 -33.02
C TYR A 29 -27.29 -14.66 -33.57
N SER A 30 -26.69 -15.41 -34.54
CA SER A 30 -27.28 -16.63 -35.04
C SER A 30 -27.29 -17.75 -34.00
N GLN A 31 -28.20 -18.71 -34.13
CA GLN A 31 -28.33 -19.81 -33.17
C GLN A 31 -27.03 -20.59 -32.98
N LYS A 32 -26.23 -20.81 -34.06
CA LYS A 32 -24.93 -21.50 -33.96
C LYS A 32 -23.89 -20.71 -33.16
N LEU A 33 -23.84 -19.38 -33.34
CA LEU A 33 -22.97 -18.52 -32.56
C LEU A 33 -23.38 -18.54 -31.08
N ILE A 34 -24.68 -18.47 -30.81
CA ILE A 34 -25.22 -18.55 -29.43
C ILE A 34 -24.85 -19.88 -28.78
N ASP A 35 -25.08 -21.02 -29.45
CA ASP A 35 -24.78 -22.33 -28.90
C ASP A 35 -23.30 -22.51 -28.62
N GLY A 36 -22.44 -22.06 -29.54
CA GLY A 36 -21.00 -22.11 -29.37
C GLY A 36 -20.49 -21.21 -28.25
N ALA A 37 -21.02 -20.00 -28.11
CA ALA A 37 -20.62 -19.05 -27.08
C ALA A 37 -21.09 -19.51 -25.69
N VAL A 38 -22.36 -19.89 -25.55
CA VAL A 38 -22.91 -20.40 -24.30
C VAL A 38 -22.17 -21.65 -23.82
N SER A 39 -21.92 -22.61 -24.75
CA SER A 39 -21.13 -23.81 -24.42
C SER A 39 -19.72 -23.48 -23.90
N LYS A 40 -19.04 -22.48 -24.49
CA LYS A 40 -17.73 -22.06 -24.00
C LYS A 40 -17.80 -21.44 -22.60
N LEU A 41 -18.76 -20.56 -22.38
CA LEU A 41 -18.93 -19.91 -21.09
C LEU A 41 -19.30 -20.91 -19.98
N VAL A 42 -20.23 -21.83 -20.26
CA VAL A 42 -20.62 -22.87 -19.29
C VAL A 42 -19.44 -23.79 -19.01
N LYS A 43 -18.68 -24.20 -20.04
CA LYS A 43 -17.48 -25.02 -19.84
C LYS A 43 -16.44 -24.33 -18.97
N ALA A 44 -16.17 -23.05 -19.18
CA ALA A 44 -15.23 -22.28 -18.35
C ALA A 44 -15.75 -22.14 -16.91
N ALA A 45 -17.06 -21.92 -16.73
CA ALA A 45 -17.68 -21.80 -15.42
C ALA A 45 -17.70 -23.13 -14.63
N ASP A 46 -17.77 -24.27 -15.31
CA ASP A 46 -17.77 -25.60 -14.70
C ASP A 46 -16.36 -26.18 -14.49
N ASP A 47 -15.32 -25.57 -15.09
CA ASP A 47 -13.94 -26.07 -14.98
C ASP A 47 -13.24 -25.60 -13.70
N MET A 48 -13.34 -26.40 -12.66
CA MET A 48 -12.69 -26.20 -11.36
C MET A 48 -11.32 -26.91 -11.24
N THR A 49 -10.75 -27.39 -12.33
CA THR A 49 -9.52 -28.21 -12.31
C THR A 49 -8.34 -27.50 -11.65
N HIS A 50 -8.21 -26.19 -11.85
CA HIS A 50 -7.17 -25.34 -11.28
C HIS A 50 -7.66 -24.45 -10.11
N GLY A 51 -8.89 -24.66 -9.66
CA GLY A 51 -9.51 -23.95 -8.55
C GLY A 51 -10.33 -22.73 -8.95
N LEU A 52 -10.95 -22.11 -7.94
CA LEU A 52 -11.91 -21.02 -8.15
C LEU A 52 -11.31 -19.79 -8.84
N TYR A 53 -10.08 -19.44 -8.50
CA TYR A 53 -9.41 -18.25 -9.08
C TYR A 53 -9.26 -18.38 -10.60
N ASP A 54 -8.71 -19.49 -11.07
CA ASP A 54 -8.43 -19.70 -12.51
C ASP A 54 -9.73 -19.83 -13.31
N ALA A 55 -10.72 -20.57 -12.79
CA ALA A 55 -12.04 -20.68 -13.40
C ALA A 55 -12.74 -19.31 -13.54
N ASN A 56 -12.70 -18.51 -12.47
CA ASN A 56 -13.29 -17.16 -12.48
C ASN A 56 -12.53 -16.22 -13.43
N HIS A 57 -11.20 -16.35 -13.55
CA HIS A 57 -10.39 -15.57 -14.48
C HIS A 57 -10.73 -15.92 -15.94
N GLU A 58 -10.90 -17.20 -16.27
CA GLU A 58 -11.31 -17.63 -17.62
C GLU A 58 -12.71 -17.12 -17.97
N VAL A 59 -13.67 -17.25 -17.04
CA VAL A 59 -15.01 -16.67 -17.20
C VAL A 59 -14.94 -15.15 -17.39
N TYR A 60 -14.18 -14.43 -16.58
CA TYR A 60 -14.04 -12.98 -16.71
C TYR A 60 -13.43 -12.60 -18.07
N SER A 61 -12.45 -13.34 -18.55
CA SER A 61 -11.85 -13.13 -19.88
C SER A 61 -12.88 -13.26 -21.00
N LEU A 62 -13.80 -14.25 -20.88
CA LEU A 62 -14.91 -14.39 -21.83
C LEU A 62 -15.92 -13.25 -21.71
N LEU A 63 -16.23 -12.78 -20.51
CA LEU A 63 -17.12 -11.64 -20.31
C LEU A 63 -16.54 -10.36 -20.92
N LYS A 64 -15.24 -10.12 -20.74
CA LYS A 64 -14.57 -8.91 -21.20
C LYS A 64 -14.26 -8.91 -22.70
N TYR A 65 -13.71 -9.99 -23.20
CA TYR A 65 -13.23 -10.06 -24.59
C TYR A 65 -14.18 -10.81 -25.55
N GLY A 66 -15.27 -11.36 -25.01
CA GLY A 66 -16.22 -12.18 -25.76
C GLY A 66 -15.70 -13.58 -26.13
N ALA A 67 -16.58 -14.42 -26.58
CA ALA A 67 -16.27 -15.76 -27.05
C ALA A 67 -16.06 -15.78 -28.56
N LYS A 68 -14.90 -16.22 -29.04
CA LYS A 68 -14.63 -16.43 -30.48
C LYS A 68 -15.27 -17.74 -30.92
N VAL A 69 -16.25 -17.68 -31.82
CA VAL A 69 -17.01 -18.84 -32.30
C VAL A 69 -17.01 -18.87 -33.83
N LYS A 70 -16.82 -20.05 -34.44
CA LYS A 70 -16.96 -20.24 -35.88
C LYS A 70 -18.39 -20.64 -36.23
N GLU A 71 -19.00 -19.94 -37.14
CA GLU A 71 -20.36 -20.24 -37.64
C GLU A 71 -20.38 -21.41 -38.65
N THR A 72 -19.29 -21.54 -39.41
CA THR A 72 -19.03 -22.65 -40.32
C THR A 72 -17.63 -23.21 -40.10
N ALA A 73 -17.38 -24.46 -40.48
CA ALA A 73 -16.07 -25.10 -40.28
C ALA A 73 -14.91 -24.30 -40.90
N ASP A 74 -15.10 -23.72 -42.07
CA ASP A 74 -14.10 -22.96 -42.83
C ASP A 74 -14.22 -21.43 -42.63
N GLY A 75 -15.20 -20.97 -41.81
CA GLY A 75 -15.45 -19.56 -41.58
C GLY A 75 -14.46 -18.91 -40.60
N ALA A 76 -14.25 -17.60 -40.76
CA ALA A 76 -13.54 -16.81 -39.78
C ALA A 76 -14.31 -16.81 -38.45
N PRO A 77 -13.62 -16.85 -37.31
CA PRO A 77 -14.29 -16.77 -36.03
C PRO A 77 -14.91 -15.38 -35.79
N LYS A 78 -16.16 -15.38 -35.33
CA LYS A 78 -16.86 -14.15 -34.90
C LYS A 78 -16.81 -14.06 -33.35
N THR A 79 -16.68 -12.86 -32.82
CA THR A 79 -16.72 -12.63 -31.37
C THR A 79 -18.18 -12.43 -30.97
N VAL A 80 -18.61 -13.17 -29.95
CA VAL A 80 -19.92 -13.04 -29.29
C VAL A 80 -19.70 -12.43 -27.93
N TYR A 81 -20.27 -11.26 -27.69
CA TYR A 81 -20.17 -10.55 -26.41
C TYR A 81 -21.35 -10.90 -25.51
N PHE A 82 -21.06 -11.15 -24.24
CA PHE A 82 -22.06 -11.53 -23.23
C PHE A 82 -22.68 -10.33 -22.52
N MET A 83 -22.12 -9.14 -22.71
CA MET A 83 -22.59 -7.87 -22.15
C MET A 83 -22.47 -6.76 -23.18
N ASP A 84 -23.41 -5.81 -23.15
CA ASP A 84 -23.32 -4.53 -23.88
C ASP A 84 -22.69 -3.48 -22.94
N VAL A 85 -21.41 -3.16 -23.19
CA VAL A 85 -20.67 -2.18 -22.39
C VAL A 85 -20.82 -0.75 -22.95
N GLU A 86 -21.15 -0.61 -24.22
CA GLU A 86 -21.35 0.70 -24.87
C GLU A 86 -22.71 1.31 -24.45
N THR A 87 -23.73 0.49 -24.40
CA THR A 87 -25.07 0.88 -23.96
C THR A 87 -25.51 -0.02 -22.79
N PRO A 88 -25.02 0.21 -21.57
CA PRO A 88 -25.26 -0.69 -20.42
C PRO A 88 -26.73 -1.00 -20.12
N THR A 89 -27.63 -0.07 -20.51
CA THR A 89 -29.09 -0.25 -20.33
C THR A 89 -29.72 -1.31 -21.22
N ASN A 90 -29.03 -1.77 -22.27
CA ASN A 90 -29.48 -2.86 -23.15
C ASN A 90 -29.34 -4.23 -22.49
N ASN A 91 -28.58 -4.33 -21.41
CA ASN A 91 -28.43 -5.58 -20.67
C ASN A 91 -29.70 -5.91 -19.88
N ASP A 92 -29.96 -7.20 -19.73
CA ASP A 92 -31.02 -7.74 -18.89
C ASP A 92 -30.52 -7.86 -17.43
N PHE A 93 -30.99 -6.96 -16.55
CA PHE A 93 -30.63 -6.97 -15.14
C PHE A 93 -31.74 -7.61 -14.30
N ALA A 94 -31.36 -8.57 -13.48
CA ALA A 94 -32.31 -9.26 -12.62
C ALA A 94 -31.74 -9.47 -11.20
N ILE A 95 -32.66 -9.66 -10.25
CA ILE A 95 -32.36 -9.99 -8.85
C ILE A 95 -33.20 -11.15 -8.39
N ALA A 96 -32.61 -12.09 -7.67
CA ALA A 96 -33.32 -13.21 -7.04
C ALA A 96 -32.95 -13.29 -5.56
N GLU A 97 -33.90 -13.77 -4.75
CA GLU A 97 -33.73 -14.02 -3.33
C GLU A 97 -33.72 -15.51 -2.99
N GLU A 98 -33.06 -15.88 -1.88
CA GLU A 98 -33.05 -17.24 -1.33
C GLU A 98 -32.64 -18.28 -2.40
N VAL A 99 -31.52 -18.05 -3.12
CA VAL A 99 -31.12 -18.86 -4.27
C VAL A 99 -30.48 -20.17 -3.79
N THR A 100 -31.23 -21.27 -3.84
CA THR A 100 -30.69 -22.58 -3.45
C THR A 100 -29.73 -23.12 -4.48
N VAL A 101 -28.50 -23.36 -4.05
CA VAL A 101 -27.42 -23.92 -4.85
C VAL A 101 -26.97 -25.25 -4.26
N VAL A 102 -26.95 -26.27 -5.10
CA VAL A 102 -26.54 -27.62 -4.72
C VAL A 102 -25.13 -27.88 -5.20
N GLY A 103 -24.20 -27.92 -4.24
CA GLY A 103 -22.79 -28.30 -4.44
C GLY A 103 -22.52 -29.60 -3.67
N ARG A 104 -21.34 -29.68 -3.02
CA ARG A 104 -21.09 -30.77 -2.06
C ARG A 104 -21.97 -30.65 -0.81
N GLN A 105 -22.35 -29.43 -0.46
CA GLN A 105 -23.41 -29.10 0.48
C GLN A 105 -24.37 -28.15 -0.19
N GLU A 106 -25.65 -28.20 0.23
CA GLU A 106 -26.65 -27.22 -0.17
C GLU A 106 -26.42 -25.92 0.60
N LYS A 107 -26.39 -24.79 -0.11
CA LYS A 107 -26.31 -23.45 0.46
C LYS A 107 -27.30 -22.55 -0.26
N ARG A 108 -27.67 -21.46 0.42
CA ARG A 108 -28.68 -20.54 -0.04
C ARG A 108 -28.26 -19.12 0.18
N PRO A 109 -27.54 -18.51 -0.80
CA PRO A 109 -27.27 -17.07 -0.81
C PRO A 109 -28.56 -16.26 -0.70
N ASP A 110 -28.53 -15.20 0.11
CA ASP A 110 -29.73 -14.38 0.38
C ASP A 110 -30.20 -13.62 -0.86
N LEU A 111 -29.26 -12.94 -1.56
CA LEU A 111 -29.54 -12.22 -2.82
C LEU A 111 -28.48 -12.52 -3.87
N VAL A 112 -28.91 -12.71 -5.11
CA VAL A 112 -28.02 -12.87 -6.29
C VAL A 112 -28.44 -11.89 -7.38
N ILE A 113 -27.47 -11.18 -7.92
CA ILE A 113 -27.64 -10.22 -9.02
C ILE A 113 -27.18 -10.88 -10.32
N TYR A 114 -28.05 -10.85 -11.31
CA TYR A 114 -27.80 -11.39 -12.64
C TYR A 114 -27.70 -10.27 -13.69
N VAL A 115 -26.78 -10.43 -14.63
CA VAL A 115 -26.71 -9.64 -15.86
C VAL A 115 -26.77 -10.61 -17.03
N ASN A 116 -27.77 -10.46 -17.91
CA ASN A 116 -28.00 -11.34 -19.05
C ASN A 116 -28.09 -12.83 -18.66
N GLY A 117 -28.64 -13.12 -17.47
CA GLY A 117 -28.75 -14.47 -16.94
C GLY A 117 -27.47 -15.02 -16.29
N ILE A 118 -26.38 -14.26 -16.25
CA ILE A 118 -25.11 -14.64 -15.59
C ILE A 118 -25.08 -14.02 -14.19
N ALA A 119 -24.84 -14.83 -13.15
CA ALA A 119 -24.73 -14.37 -11.78
C ALA A 119 -23.42 -13.59 -11.58
N MET A 120 -23.53 -12.28 -11.31
CA MET A 120 -22.38 -11.35 -11.22
C MET A 120 -22.07 -10.93 -9.80
N ALA A 121 -23.06 -10.90 -8.90
CA ALA A 121 -22.85 -10.54 -7.51
C ALA A 121 -23.73 -11.35 -6.57
N VAL A 122 -23.20 -11.60 -5.38
CA VAL A 122 -23.90 -12.21 -4.26
C VAL A 122 -23.87 -11.28 -3.05
N ILE A 123 -25.00 -11.16 -2.34
CA ILE A 123 -25.12 -10.35 -1.13
C ILE A 123 -25.69 -11.22 -0.01
N GLU A 124 -24.95 -11.40 1.07
CA GLU A 124 -25.40 -12.02 2.31
C GLU A 124 -25.91 -10.94 3.26
N LEU A 125 -27.17 -11.06 3.68
CA LEU A 125 -27.82 -10.10 4.55
C LEU A 125 -27.81 -10.59 6.00
N LYS A 126 -27.60 -9.67 6.92
CA LYS A 126 -27.65 -9.94 8.35
C LYS A 126 -28.62 -8.99 9.04
N LYS A 127 -29.20 -9.45 10.15
CA LYS A 127 -30.03 -8.59 11.02
C LYS A 127 -29.16 -7.45 11.57
N SER A 128 -29.75 -6.30 11.84
CA SER A 128 -29.07 -5.11 12.39
C SER A 128 -28.28 -5.36 13.69
N SER A 129 -28.67 -6.38 14.44
CA SER A 129 -28.00 -6.82 15.68
C SER A 129 -26.83 -7.80 15.45
N VAL A 130 -26.54 -8.20 14.22
CA VAL A 130 -25.52 -9.17 13.85
C VAL A 130 -24.50 -8.49 12.94
N SER A 131 -23.22 -8.55 13.30
CA SER A 131 -22.16 -7.92 12.50
C SER A 131 -22.14 -8.43 11.06
N VAL A 132 -21.90 -7.52 10.13
CA VAL A 132 -21.69 -7.80 8.70
C VAL A 132 -20.54 -8.79 8.46
N SER A 133 -19.57 -8.84 9.35
CA SER A 133 -18.48 -9.82 9.35
C SER A 133 -18.95 -11.26 9.28
N ASN A 134 -20.09 -11.59 9.91
CA ASN A 134 -20.68 -12.93 9.83
C ASN A 134 -21.16 -13.27 8.40
N GLY A 135 -21.69 -12.29 7.68
CA GLY A 135 -22.07 -12.47 6.27
C GLY A 135 -20.84 -12.63 5.37
N ILE A 136 -19.77 -11.88 5.63
CA ILE A 136 -18.50 -12.02 4.92
C ILE A 136 -17.92 -13.43 5.12
N ARG A 137 -17.87 -13.92 6.37
CA ARG A 137 -17.39 -15.27 6.69
C ARG A 137 -18.26 -16.36 6.05
N GLN A 138 -19.58 -16.15 5.97
CA GLN A 138 -20.48 -17.04 5.26
C GLN A 138 -20.13 -17.11 3.76
N ASN A 139 -19.94 -15.97 3.10
CA ASN A 139 -19.48 -15.91 1.71
C ASN A 139 -18.13 -16.64 1.51
N LEU A 140 -17.16 -16.42 2.39
CA LEU A 140 -15.87 -17.10 2.33
C LEU A 140 -15.99 -18.62 2.53
N THR A 141 -16.89 -19.04 3.40
CA THR A 141 -17.16 -20.47 3.63
C THR A 141 -17.81 -21.10 2.40
N ASN A 142 -18.77 -20.42 1.77
CA ASN A 142 -19.45 -20.89 0.57
C ASN A 142 -18.51 -21.09 -0.63
N GLN A 143 -17.39 -20.38 -0.67
CA GLN A 143 -16.35 -20.47 -1.72
C GLN A 143 -15.39 -21.64 -1.55
N LYS A 144 -15.41 -22.37 -0.42
CA LYS A 144 -14.53 -23.53 -0.20
C LYS A 144 -15.01 -24.76 -0.98
N ASP A 145 -14.07 -25.64 -1.34
CA ASP A 145 -14.35 -26.88 -2.12
C ASP A 145 -15.40 -27.80 -1.50
N GLY A 146 -15.56 -27.76 -0.18
CA GLY A 146 -16.57 -28.52 0.55
C GLY A 146 -18.01 -27.99 0.41
N PHE A 147 -18.22 -26.85 -0.23
CA PHE A 147 -19.48 -26.14 -0.29
C PHE A 147 -19.94 -25.91 -1.74
N ILE A 148 -20.18 -24.65 -2.13
CA ILE A 148 -20.74 -24.28 -3.44
C ILE A 148 -19.75 -23.46 -4.30
N ALA A 149 -18.44 -23.73 -4.18
CA ALA A 149 -17.38 -23.01 -4.91
C ALA A 149 -17.66 -22.83 -6.41
N PRO A 150 -18.20 -23.83 -7.17
CA PRO A 150 -18.50 -23.65 -8.59
C PRO A 150 -19.52 -22.55 -8.89
N PHE A 151 -20.39 -22.20 -7.94
CA PHE A 151 -21.33 -21.10 -8.11
C PHE A 151 -20.63 -19.73 -8.20
N PHE A 152 -19.43 -19.63 -7.60
CA PHE A 152 -18.65 -18.38 -7.56
C PHE A 152 -17.76 -18.16 -8.79
N THR A 153 -17.70 -19.08 -9.74
CA THR A 153 -16.86 -18.93 -10.94
C THR A 153 -17.30 -17.76 -11.83
N THR A 154 -18.55 -17.32 -11.78
CA THR A 154 -19.04 -16.15 -12.51
C THR A 154 -19.07 -14.86 -11.69
N MET A 155 -18.92 -14.95 -10.36
CA MET A 155 -19.08 -13.81 -9.46
C MET A 155 -17.96 -12.78 -9.65
N GLN A 156 -18.37 -11.52 -9.85
CA GLN A 156 -17.48 -10.39 -9.89
C GLN A 156 -17.40 -9.72 -8.51
N PHE A 157 -18.51 -9.72 -7.77
CA PHE A 157 -18.59 -9.15 -6.44
C PHE A 157 -19.18 -10.15 -5.44
N CYS A 158 -18.56 -10.20 -4.26
CA CYS A 158 -19.06 -10.91 -3.08
C CYS A 158 -19.29 -9.87 -1.99
N MET A 159 -20.53 -9.78 -1.48
CA MET A 159 -20.93 -8.70 -0.61
C MET A 159 -21.67 -9.23 0.62
N ALA A 160 -21.63 -8.45 1.70
CA ALA A 160 -22.45 -8.67 2.87
C ALA A 160 -22.92 -7.32 3.43
N GLY A 161 -24.08 -7.30 4.07
CA GLY A 161 -24.60 -6.05 4.62
C GLY A 161 -25.69 -6.22 5.65
N ASN A 162 -25.90 -5.16 6.41
CA ASN A 162 -27.05 -4.93 7.28
C ASN A 162 -27.42 -3.44 7.30
N GLU A 163 -28.55 -3.11 7.88
CA GLU A 163 -29.03 -1.70 7.90
C GLU A 163 -28.15 -0.77 8.75
N THR A 164 -27.46 -1.29 9.78
CA THR A 164 -26.65 -0.50 10.72
C THR A 164 -25.25 -0.24 10.20
N GLU A 165 -24.55 -1.30 9.71
CA GLU A 165 -23.16 -1.22 9.25
C GLU A 165 -23.05 -0.95 7.74
N GLY A 166 -24.17 -0.99 7.00
CA GLY A 166 -24.22 -0.81 5.55
C GLY A 166 -23.71 -2.02 4.78
N LEU A 167 -23.23 -1.80 3.55
CA LEU A 167 -22.74 -2.82 2.62
C LEU A 167 -21.21 -2.87 2.65
N ARG A 168 -20.69 -4.09 2.75
CA ARG A 168 -19.27 -4.38 2.53
C ARG A 168 -19.13 -5.21 1.27
N TYR A 169 -18.16 -4.84 0.42
CA TYR A 169 -17.93 -5.53 -0.85
C TYR A 169 -16.47 -5.97 -1.00
N GLY A 170 -16.31 -7.08 -1.65
CA GLY A 170 -15.05 -7.66 -2.11
C GLY A 170 -15.31 -8.45 -3.37
N THR A 171 -14.44 -9.39 -3.66
CA THR A 171 -14.60 -10.33 -4.76
C THR A 171 -14.31 -11.76 -4.27
N ILE A 172 -14.21 -12.71 -5.17
CA ILE A 172 -13.86 -14.08 -4.77
C ILE A 172 -12.56 -14.13 -3.97
N LEU A 173 -12.51 -14.97 -2.96
CA LEU A 173 -11.34 -15.22 -2.10
C LEU A 173 -10.77 -13.98 -1.38
N THR A 174 -11.50 -12.86 -1.37
CA THR A 174 -11.10 -11.66 -0.62
C THR A 174 -11.21 -11.93 0.88
N GLY A 175 -10.09 -11.88 1.61
CA GLY A 175 -10.10 -12.04 3.07
C GLY A 175 -10.95 -10.98 3.76
N GLU A 176 -11.56 -11.32 4.92
CA GLU A 176 -12.52 -10.49 5.65
C GLU A 176 -12.03 -9.04 5.85
N LYS A 177 -10.77 -8.88 6.28
CA LYS A 177 -10.16 -7.57 6.55
C LYS A 177 -10.03 -6.67 5.31
N TYR A 178 -10.11 -7.23 4.11
CA TYR A 178 -9.97 -6.49 2.86
C TYR A 178 -11.31 -6.18 2.18
N TYR A 179 -12.44 -6.52 2.82
CA TYR A 179 -13.74 -6.05 2.37
C TYR A 179 -13.84 -4.53 2.55
N MET A 180 -14.43 -3.87 1.58
CA MET A 180 -14.45 -2.43 1.44
C MET A 180 -15.86 -1.89 1.60
N GLU A 181 -15.96 -0.62 1.96
CA GLU A 181 -17.20 0.14 1.97
C GLU A 181 -17.24 1.06 0.75
N TRP A 182 -18.38 1.13 0.07
CA TRP A 182 -18.58 2.12 -0.98
C TRP A 182 -19.07 3.42 -0.35
N LYS A 183 -18.39 4.53 -0.69
CA LYS A 183 -18.72 5.87 -0.22
C LYS A 183 -18.92 6.80 -1.41
N PRO A 184 -19.74 7.85 -1.26
CA PRO A 184 -19.88 8.87 -2.31
C PRO A 184 -18.57 9.66 -2.51
N ASP A 185 -18.45 10.32 -3.67
CA ASP A 185 -17.34 11.22 -3.96
C ASP A 185 -17.36 12.42 -3.01
N GLY A 186 -16.47 12.43 -2.03
CA GLY A 186 -16.30 13.50 -1.05
C GLY A 186 -15.39 14.65 -1.50
N PHE A 187 -14.81 14.56 -2.70
CA PHE A 187 -13.92 15.59 -3.22
C PHE A 187 -14.70 16.74 -3.85
N HIS A 188 -14.62 17.93 -3.27
CA HIS A 188 -15.45 19.10 -3.66
C HIS A 188 -14.75 20.11 -4.57
N GLU A 189 -13.44 20.00 -4.79
CA GLU A 189 -12.76 20.87 -5.75
C GLU A 189 -13.15 20.48 -7.18
N ASN A 190 -13.30 21.49 -8.07
CA ASN A 190 -13.66 21.31 -9.48
C ASN A 190 -14.95 20.48 -9.67
N GLU A 191 -16.05 20.93 -9.11
CA GLU A 191 -17.36 20.25 -9.18
C GLU A 191 -17.85 20.02 -10.63
N ASP A 192 -17.42 20.85 -11.58
CA ASP A 192 -17.70 20.67 -13.01
C ASP A 192 -17.07 19.41 -13.62
N GLU A 193 -16.19 18.76 -12.89
CA GLU A 193 -15.59 17.45 -13.22
C GLU A 193 -16.29 16.28 -12.52
N ARG A 194 -17.25 16.55 -11.65
CA ARG A 194 -18.05 15.51 -11.00
C ARG A 194 -18.95 14.80 -12.03
N ASP A 195 -19.15 13.50 -11.87
CA ASP A 195 -20.00 12.72 -12.75
C ASP A 195 -21.47 13.17 -12.63
N PRO A 196 -22.13 13.67 -13.71
CA PRO A 196 -23.56 13.98 -13.67
C PRO A 196 -24.39 12.76 -13.24
N GLU A 197 -23.96 11.55 -13.62
CA GLU A 197 -24.61 10.31 -13.19
C GLU A 197 -24.48 10.11 -11.68
N ASP A 198 -23.32 10.45 -11.12
CA ASP A 198 -23.11 10.42 -9.67
C ASP A 198 -24.03 11.40 -8.93
N ALA A 199 -24.19 12.62 -9.44
CA ALA A 199 -25.11 13.60 -8.87
C ALA A 199 -26.56 13.09 -8.88
N ARG A 200 -27.00 12.42 -9.95
CA ARG A 200 -28.33 11.78 -10.05
C ARG A 200 -28.50 10.65 -9.03
N ILE A 201 -27.49 9.81 -8.90
CA ILE A 201 -27.48 8.70 -7.94
C ILE A 201 -27.59 9.23 -6.51
N MET A 202 -26.78 10.23 -6.16
CA MET A 202 -26.76 10.84 -4.83
C MET A 202 -28.08 11.51 -4.48
N ALA A 203 -28.69 12.28 -5.39
CA ALA A 203 -30.00 12.90 -5.17
C ALA A 203 -31.11 11.86 -4.91
N TYR A 204 -30.97 10.63 -5.40
CA TYR A 204 -31.88 9.53 -5.07
C TYR A 204 -31.53 8.92 -3.71
N CYS A 205 -30.26 8.70 -3.42
CA CYS A 205 -29.79 8.14 -2.15
C CYS A 205 -30.24 8.96 -0.94
N GLU A 206 -30.29 10.29 -1.06
CA GLU A 206 -30.79 11.18 0.00
C GLU A 206 -32.24 10.90 0.41
N LYS A 207 -33.02 10.18 -0.41
CA LYS A 207 -34.41 9.80 -0.15
C LYS A 207 -34.53 8.41 0.51
N LEU A 208 -33.43 7.70 0.65
CA LEU A 208 -33.41 6.36 1.23
C LEU A 208 -33.05 6.43 2.72
N ASP A 209 -33.82 5.71 3.54
CA ASP A 209 -33.78 5.82 4.99
C ASP A 209 -32.59 5.10 5.66
N ASN A 210 -31.89 4.21 4.94
CA ASN A 210 -30.79 3.47 5.52
C ASN A 210 -29.56 3.37 4.61
N LEU A 211 -28.41 3.20 5.26
CA LEU A 211 -27.08 3.17 4.62
C LEU A 211 -26.95 1.98 3.63
N LEU A 212 -27.49 0.81 3.97
CA LEU A 212 -27.43 -0.38 3.12
C LEU A 212 -28.08 -0.12 1.76
N LEU A 213 -29.29 0.42 1.75
CA LEU A 213 -30.01 0.73 0.51
C LEU A 213 -29.31 1.82 -0.30
N GLN A 214 -28.76 2.86 0.36
CA GLN A 214 -27.98 3.90 -0.30
C GLN A 214 -26.77 3.30 -1.03
N GLN A 215 -26.02 2.43 -0.38
CA GLN A 215 -24.83 1.81 -0.95
C GLN A 215 -25.16 0.78 -2.03
N ILE A 216 -26.21 -0.01 -1.86
CA ILE A 216 -26.71 -0.90 -2.92
C ILE A 216 -27.09 -0.08 -4.17
N TYR A 217 -27.84 1.00 -3.99
CA TYR A 217 -28.26 1.84 -5.13
C TYR A 217 -27.05 2.47 -5.82
N GLN A 218 -26.04 2.95 -5.07
CA GLN A 218 -24.82 3.52 -5.63
C GLN A 218 -24.02 2.50 -6.44
N MET A 219 -23.84 1.27 -5.94
CA MET A 219 -23.01 0.26 -6.62
C MET A 219 -23.73 -0.41 -7.79
N PHE A 220 -25.06 -0.62 -7.67
CA PHE A 220 -25.85 -1.33 -8.66
C PHE A 220 -26.61 -0.41 -9.62
N ASP A 221 -26.28 0.90 -9.70
CA ASP A 221 -26.68 1.66 -10.88
C ASP A 221 -26.18 0.95 -12.14
N LYS A 222 -27.07 0.75 -13.12
CA LYS A 222 -26.78 -0.13 -14.27
C LYS A 222 -25.51 0.23 -15.02
N LYS A 223 -25.27 1.52 -15.24
CA LYS A 223 -24.08 2.00 -15.95
C LYS A 223 -22.83 1.80 -15.10
N ARG A 224 -22.91 2.17 -13.82
CA ARG A 224 -21.81 2.01 -12.88
C ARG A 224 -21.45 0.55 -12.68
N PHE A 225 -22.43 -0.33 -12.53
CA PHE A 225 -22.18 -1.76 -12.30
C PHE A 225 -21.46 -2.42 -13.48
N ILE A 226 -21.88 -2.12 -14.73
CA ILE A 226 -21.16 -2.59 -15.93
C ILE A 226 -19.76 -1.98 -16.01
N ASP A 227 -19.60 -0.69 -15.73
CA ASP A 227 -18.29 -0.02 -15.73
C ASP A 227 -17.34 -0.63 -14.68
N LEU A 228 -17.84 -0.94 -13.48
CA LEU A 228 -17.07 -1.62 -12.44
C LEU A 228 -16.57 -3.00 -12.90
N ILE A 229 -17.42 -3.79 -13.55
CA ILE A 229 -17.05 -5.11 -14.07
C ILE A 229 -16.03 -4.97 -15.21
N GLU A 230 -16.26 -4.08 -16.15
CA GLU A 230 -15.45 -3.93 -17.35
C GLU A 230 -14.08 -3.31 -17.08
N ASN A 231 -14.03 -2.23 -16.29
CA ASN A 231 -12.85 -1.37 -16.20
C ASN A 231 -12.13 -1.43 -14.86
N PHE A 232 -12.71 -2.05 -13.80
CA PHE A 232 -12.18 -1.94 -12.44
C PHE A 232 -11.93 -3.28 -11.75
N VAL A 233 -11.81 -4.35 -12.52
CA VAL A 233 -11.39 -5.68 -12.07
C VAL A 233 -10.01 -5.99 -12.62
N VAL A 234 -9.14 -6.56 -11.79
CA VAL A 234 -7.82 -7.08 -12.20
C VAL A 234 -7.52 -8.39 -11.48
N TYR A 235 -6.75 -9.24 -12.14
CA TYR A 235 -6.22 -10.49 -11.59
C TYR A 235 -4.71 -10.31 -11.40
N ASP A 236 -4.25 -10.33 -10.15
CA ASP A 236 -2.86 -10.05 -9.79
C ASP A 236 -2.28 -11.24 -9.03
N LYS A 237 -1.53 -12.10 -9.73
CA LYS A 237 -0.79 -13.23 -9.16
C LYS A 237 -1.58 -14.10 -8.19
N GLY A 238 -2.73 -14.60 -8.63
CA GLY A 238 -3.59 -15.46 -7.82
C GLY A 238 -4.58 -14.71 -6.92
N ILE A 239 -4.60 -13.38 -6.96
CA ILE A 239 -5.52 -12.55 -6.20
C ILE A 239 -6.36 -11.72 -7.17
N LYS A 240 -7.68 -11.90 -7.17
CA LYS A 240 -8.60 -11.01 -7.85
C LYS A 240 -8.80 -9.75 -7.01
N LYS A 241 -8.76 -8.58 -7.65
CA LYS A 241 -8.91 -7.28 -7.01
C LYS A 241 -9.96 -6.45 -7.74
N VAL A 242 -10.74 -5.71 -6.97
CA VAL A 242 -11.69 -4.69 -7.46
C VAL A 242 -11.32 -3.34 -6.87
N CYS A 243 -11.72 -2.23 -7.53
CA CYS A 243 -11.33 -0.90 -7.09
C CYS A 243 -12.04 -0.48 -5.79
N ARG A 244 -11.40 0.45 -5.07
CA ARG A 244 -12.04 1.24 -4.02
C ARG A 244 -12.76 2.45 -4.62
N TYR A 245 -13.71 3.04 -3.91
CA TYR A 245 -14.45 4.21 -4.37
C TYR A 245 -13.54 5.40 -4.72
N ASN A 246 -12.50 5.66 -3.91
CA ASN A 246 -11.55 6.72 -4.18
C ASN A 246 -10.75 6.52 -5.49
N GLN A 247 -10.42 5.27 -5.83
CA GLN A 247 -9.77 4.92 -7.09
C GLN A 247 -10.75 5.10 -8.26
N PHE A 248 -11.98 4.63 -8.10
CA PHE A 248 -13.05 4.83 -9.09
C PHE A 248 -13.26 6.31 -9.41
N TYR A 249 -13.53 7.13 -8.40
CA TYR A 249 -13.77 8.57 -8.62
C TYR A 249 -12.54 9.30 -9.15
N GLY A 250 -11.36 9.00 -8.65
CA GLY A 250 -10.12 9.55 -9.19
C GLY A 250 -9.94 9.26 -10.68
N ILE A 251 -10.24 8.06 -11.13
CA ILE A 251 -10.18 7.67 -12.55
C ILE A 251 -11.31 8.36 -13.35
N LYS A 252 -12.56 8.35 -12.86
CA LYS A 252 -13.69 8.99 -13.56
C LYS A 252 -13.45 10.49 -13.77
N ARG A 253 -12.94 11.19 -12.75
CA ARG A 253 -12.56 12.60 -12.87
C ARG A 253 -11.39 12.81 -13.84
N THR A 254 -10.42 11.90 -13.83
CA THR A 254 -9.31 11.94 -14.80
C THR A 254 -9.83 11.79 -16.23
N GLN A 255 -10.70 10.82 -16.49
CA GLN A 255 -11.30 10.61 -17.81
C GLN A 255 -11.95 11.91 -18.36
N ARG A 256 -12.65 12.66 -17.51
CA ARG A 256 -13.27 13.95 -17.89
C ARG A 256 -12.26 15.05 -18.19
N ARG A 257 -11.16 15.10 -17.41
CA ARG A 257 -10.07 16.04 -17.71
C ARG A 257 -9.37 15.70 -19.01
N LEU A 258 -9.14 14.42 -19.28
CA LEU A 258 -8.54 13.98 -20.53
C LEU A 258 -9.42 14.31 -21.73
N ALA A 259 -10.74 14.22 -21.63
CA ALA A 259 -11.67 14.68 -22.67
C ALA A 259 -11.55 16.19 -22.94
N LYS A 260 -11.14 16.99 -21.94
CA LYS A 260 -10.83 18.44 -22.08
C LYS A 260 -9.35 18.68 -22.43
N GLN A 261 -8.57 17.68 -22.75
CA GLN A 261 -7.13 17.75 -23.04
C GLN A 261 -6.32 18.37 -21.87
N ARG A 262 -6.67 18.06 -20.62
CA ARG A 262 -6.05 18.62 -19.41
C ARG A 262 -5.51 17.51 -18.52
N GLY A 263 -4.37 17.78 -17.88
CA GLY A 263 -3.81 16.98 -16.81
C GLY A 263 -4.26 17.44 -15.43
N GLY A 264 -3.55 16.98 -14.40
CA GLY A 264 -3.78 17.36 -13.01
C GLY A 264 -3.07 16.43 -12.04
N ILE A 265 -3.40 16.54 -10.75
CA ILE A 265 -2.75 15.80 -9.67
C ILE A 265 -3.77 14.88 -8.98
N ILE A 266 -3.44 13.60 -8.87
CA ILE A 266 -4.12 12.63 -8.02
C ILE A 266 -3.31 12.48 -6.73
N TRP A 267 -3.86 12.99 -5.63
CA TRP A 267 -3.26 12.83 -4.32
C TRP A 267 -4.03 11.76 -3.53
N HIS A 268 -3.51 10.54 -3.53
CA HIS A 268 -4.00 9.45 -2.71
C HIS A 268 -2.92 9.03 -1.73
N THR A 269 -3.23 9.04 -0.43
CA THR A 269 -2.25 8.76 0.63
C THR A 269 -1.48 7.47 0.38
N GLN A 270 -0.31 7.38 0.95
CA GLN A 270 0.55 6.20 0.79
C GLN A 270 -0.16 4.95 1.34
N GLY A 271 -0.16 3.86 0.56
CA GLY A 271 -0.88 2.63 0.92
C GLY A 271 -2.30 2.52 0.34
N SER A 272 -2.85 3.57 -0.24
CA SER A 272 -4.19 3.57 -0.83
C SER A 272 -4.32 2.81 -2.16
N GLY A 273 -3.22 2.31 -2.73
CA GLY A 273 -3.23 1.56 -4.00
C GLY A 273 -3.04 2.41 -5.26
N LYS A 274 -2.24 3.49 -5.20
CA LYS A 274 -1.92 4.36 -6.36
C LYS A 274 -1.48 3.61 -7.60
N THR A 275 -0.62 2.59 -7.45
CA THR A 275 -0.14 1.79 -8.59
C THR A 275 -1.28 1.10 -9.34
N LEU A 276 -2.28 0.55 -8.62
CA LEU A 276 -3.47 -0.02 -9.27
C LEU A 276 -4.33 1.07 -9.94
N THR A 277 -4.39 2.28 -9.36
CA THR A 277 -5.06 3.41 -10.02
C THR A 277 -4.40 3.74 -11.36
N MET A 278 -3.05 3.74 -11.42
CA MET A 278 -2.30 3.92 -12.67
C MET A 278 -2.59 2.78 -13.65
N VAL A 279 -2.64 1.53 -13.19
CA VAL A 279 -2.97 0.36 -14.03
C VAL A 279 -4.35 0.51 -14.66
N TRP A 280 -5.40 0.74 -13.88
CA TRP A 280 -6.75 0.90 -14.43
C TRP A 280 -6.86 2.09 -15.38
N LEU A 281 -6.24 3.22 -15.02
CA LEU A 281 -6.26 4.41 -15.88
C LEU A 281 -5.51 4.18 -17.20
N SER A 282 -4.34 3.53 -17.18
CA SER A 282 -3.61 3.22 -18.41
C SER A 282 -4.37 2.23 -19.29
N LYS A 283 -4.97 1.18 -18.72
CA LYS A 283 -5.84 0.25 -19.47
C LYS A 283 -6.99 0.98 -20.13
N TRP A 284 -7.65 1.86 -19.40
CA TRP A 284 -8.75 2.66 -19.94
C TRP A 284 -8.29 3.58 -21.07
N ILE A 285 -7.16 4.30 -20.91
CA ILE A 285 -6.59 5.18 -21.95
C ILE A 285 -6.30 4.38 -23.22
N LEU A 286 -5.59 3.25 -23.08
CA LEU A 286 -5.21 2.40 -24.23
C LEU A 286 -6.42 1.81 -24.95
N ALA A 287 -7.50 1.52 -24.23
CA ALA A 287 -8.73 0.97 -24.81
C ALA A 287 -9.62 2.04 -25.48
N ASN A 288 -9.72 3.24 -24.88
CA ASN A 288 -10.76 4.22 -25.26
C ASN A 288 -10.24 5.41 -26.11
N CYS A 289 -8.92 5.63 -26.17
CA CYS A 289 -8.33 6.72 -26.96
C CYS A 289 -7.68 6.24 -28.26
N GLN A 290 -8.12 5.14 -28.83
CA GLN A 290 -7.47 4.46 -29.98
C GLN A 290 -7.31 5.30 -31.22
N GLU A 291 -8.22 6.22 -31.50
CA GLU A 291 -8.15 7.12 -32.68
C GLU A 291 -6.89 8.01 -32.65
N GLU A 292 -6.31 8.26 -31.47
CA GLU A 292 -5.12 9.10 -31.27
C GLU A 292 -3.82 8.26 -31.19
N ASN A 293 -3.86 6.93 -31.35
CA ASN A 293 -2.75 6.01 -31.06
C ASN A 293 -2.18 6.26 -29.65
N PRO A 294 -2.93 5.96 -28.60
CA PRO A 294 -2.58 6.32 -27.24
C PRO A 294 -1.35 5.57 -26.76
N ARG A 295 -0.52 6.26 -26.01
CA ARG A 295 0.66 5.70 -25.35
C ARG A 295 0.76 6.24 -23.94
N VAL A 296 1.12 5.39 -23.00
CA VAL A 296 1.31 5.80 -21.59
C VAL A 296 2.79 5.66 -21.24
N LEU A 297 3.37 6.74 -20.73
CA LEU A 297 4.72 6.78 -20.19
C LEU A 297 4.65 7.02 -18.69
N ILE A 298 5.13 6.06 -17.90
CA ILE A 298 5.26 6.19 -16.45
C ILE A 298 6.67 6.62 -16.13
N VAL A 299 6.81 7.71 -15.39
CA VAL A 299 8.10 8.26 -14.95
C VAL A 299 8.20 8.13 -13.44
N THR A 300 9.24 7.43 -12.99
CA THR A 300 9.54 7.21 -11.58
C THR A 300 10.92 7.73 -11.23
N ASP A 301 11.16 8.01 -9.96
CA ASP A 301 12.44 8.48 -9.47
C ASP A 301 13.29 7.42 -8.75
N ARG A 302 12.80 6.17 -8.66
CA ARG A 302 13.40 5.08 -7.87
C ARG A 302 13.35 3.73 -8.54
N ASP A 303 14.46 2.99 -8.43
CA ASP A 303 14.56 1.61 -8.94
C ASP A 303 13.54 0.67 -8.30
N GLU A 304 13.31 0.76 -6.98
CA GLU A 304 12.36 -0.09 -6.28
C GLU A 304 10.90 0.14 -6.73
N LEU A 305 10.53 1.40 -6.99
CA LEU A 305 9.22 1.76 -7.53
C LEU A 305 9.04 1.28 -8.98
N ASP A 306 10.06 1.45 -9.81
CA ASP A 306 10.10 1.00 -11.19
C ASP A 306 9.90 -0.53 -11.27
N GLU A 307 10.60 -1.30 -10.42
CA GLU A 307 10.40 -2.75 -10.31
C GLU A 307 9.02 -3.14 -9.77
N GLN A 308 8.50 -2.40 -8.81
CA GLN A 308 7.18 -2.65 -8.25
C GLN A 308 6.08 -2.38 -9.29
N ILE A 309 6.20 -1.30 -10.05
CA ILE A 309 5.29 -0.96 -11.13
C ILE A 309 5.33 -2.07 -12.18
N GLU A 310 6.52 -2.45 -12.66
CA GLU A 310 6.68 -3.54 -13.64
C GLU A 310 6.04 -4.84 -13.15
N LYS A 311 6.35 -5.27 -11.92
CA LYS A 311 5.76 -6.47 -11.32
C LYS A 311 4.24 -6.40 -11.22
N THR A 312 3.68 -5.24 -10.91
CA THR A 312 2.23 -5.05 -10.82
C THR A 312 1.57 -5.14 -12.21
N TYR A 313 2.15 -4.49 -13.23
CA TYR A 313 1.61 -4.56 -14.58
C TYR A 313 1.72 -5.98 -15.18
N ILE A 314 2.85 -6.64 -15.01
CA ILE A 314 3.00 -8.05 -15.41
C ILE A 314 2.02 -8.95 -14.65
N GLY A 315 1.80 -8.67 -13.35
CA GLY A 315 0.87 -9.43 -12.52
C GLY A 315 -0.58 -9.36 -12.98
N VAL A 316 -0.95 -8.31 -13.72
CA VAL A 316 -2.28 -8.10 -14.31
C VAL A 316 -2.31 -8.33 -15.83
N ASP A 317 -1.36 -9.09 -16.35
CA ASP A 317 -1.20 -9.46 -17.76
C ASP A 317 -1.00 -8.27 -18.72
N GLU A 318 -0.46 -7.15 -18.22
CA GLU A 318 -0.12 -6.00 -19.05
C GLU A 318 1.38 -5.94 -19.34
N LYS A 319 1.71 -5.87 -20.62
CA LYS A 319 3.11 -5.74 -21.05
C LYS A 319 3.57 -4.29 -20.92
N ILE A 320 4.42 -4.02 -19.96
CA ILE A 320 5.12 -2.74 -19.80
C ILE A 320 6.58 -2.89 -20.22
N THR A 321 7.10 -1.91 -20.96
CA THR A 321 8.48 -1.89 -21.43
C THR A 321 9.30 -0.88 -20.64
N ARG A 322 10.31 -1.36 -19.90
CA ARG A 322 11.26 -0.50 -19.18
C ARG A 322 12.31 0.04 -20.12
N THR A 323 12.54 1.35 -20.08
CA THR A 323 13.62 1.97 -20.84
C THR A 323 14.95 1.78 -20.13
N LYS A 324 16.03 1.58 -20.90
CA LYS A 324 17.38 1.30 -20.39
C LYS A 324 18.25 2.56 -20.31
N SER A 325 17.98 3.54 -21.16
CA SER A 325 18.73 4.78 -21.31
C SER A 325 17.84 5.90 -21.88
N CYS A 326 18.33 7.15 -21.89
CA CYS A 326 17.67 8.25 -22.60
C CYS A 326 17.51 7.96 -24.09
N ASP A 327 18.54 7.41 -24.73
CA ASP A 327 18.49 7.03 -26.14
C ASP A 327 17.42 5.96 -26.39
N ASP A 328 17.34 4.94 -25.54
CA ASP A 328 16.33 3.90 -25.63
C ASP A 328 14.92 4.47 -25.44
N LEU A 329 14.72 5.42 -24.50
CA LEU A 329 13.44 6.13 -24.36
C LEU A 329 13.07 6.89 -25.63
N LEU A 330 14.00 7.68 -26.19
CA LEU A 330 13.77 8.46 -27.39
C LEU A 330 13.48 7.57 -28.62
N GLN A 331 14.23 6.48 -28.79
CA GLN A 331 13.96 5.48 -29.84
C GLN A 331 12.57 4.88 -29.70
N LYS A 332 12.18 4.48 -28.50
CA LYS A 332 10.85 3.92 -28.22
C LYS A 332 9.74 4.95 -28.43
N LEU A 333 9.93 6.20 -28.02
CA LEU A 333 8.98 7.29 -28.28
C LEU A 333 8.83 7.59 -29.79
N ASN A 334 9.87 7.36 -30.58
CA ASN A 334 9.85 7.54 -32.04
C ASN A 334 9.33 6.32 -32.82
N SER A 335 8.97 5.21 -32.15
CA SER A 335 8.32 4.03 -32.72
C SER A 335 6.88 3.90 -32.21
N TYR A 336 6.09 3.01 -32.81
CA TYR A 336 4.75 2.62 -32.32
C TYR A 336 4.74 1.25 -31.64
N ASP A 337 5.91 0.64 -31.39
CA ASP A 337 6.00 -0.76 -30.96
C ASP A 337 5.54 -0.97 -29.50
N ASP A 338 5.75 0.04 -28.67
CA ASP A 338 5.42 -0.03 -27.24
C ASP A 338 4.35 1.02 -26.88
N SER A 339 3.18 0.57 -26.48
CA SER A 339 2.08 1.45 -26.02
C SER A 339 2.20 1.84 -24.55
N LEU A 340 2.91 1.05 -23.74
CA LEU A 340 3.09 1.27 -22.30
C LEU A 340 4.57 1.21 -21.94
N LEU A 341 5.10 2.35 -21.50
CA LEU A 341 6.51 2.55 -21.20
C LEU A 341 6.71 2.91 -19.73
N CYS A 342 7.82 2.46 -19.14
CA CYS A 342 8.31 2.94 -17.85
C CYS A 342 9.73 3.48 -17.99
N SER A 343 10.01 4.65 -17.42
CA SER A 343 11.30 5.30 -17.44
C SER A 343 11.70 5.76 -16.04
N LEU A 344 12.92 5.41 -15.66
CA LEU A 344 13.50 5.81 -14.40
C LEU A 344 14.41 7.03 -14.61
N VAL A 345 14.21 8.07 -13.79
CA VAL A 345 15.01 9.29 -13.83
C VAL A 345 16.49 9.05 -13.47
N HIS A 346 16.75 8.03 -12.66
CA HIS A 346 18.09 7.79 -12.04
C HIS A 346 19.12 7.02 -12.83
N LYS A 347 18.78 6.42 -13.97
CA LYS A 347 19.67 5.45 -14.65
C LYS A 347 21.06 5.98 -15.02
N PHE A 348 21.35 7.25 -14.72
CA PHE A 348 22.54 7.97 -15.22
C PHE A 348 23.52 8.47 -14.15
N GLY A 349 23.29 8.30 -12.83
CA GLY A 349 24.17 8.90 -11.85
C GLY A 349 24.70 8.01 -10.72
N ARG A 350 23.89 7.29 -10.02
CA ARG A 350 24.26 6.34 -8.95
C ARG A 350 23.18 5.30 -8.77
N ARG A 351 23.54 4.02 -8.78
CA ARG A 351 22.64 2.93 -8.43
C ARG A 351 22.38 2.94 -6.92
N GLY A 352 21.11 2.99 -6.54
CA GLY A 352 20.64 2.79 -5.18
C GLY A 352 20.58 4.05 -4.32
N GLY A 353 19.53 4.86 -4.47
CA GLY A 353 19.23 6.05 -3.65
C GLY A 353 18.11 6.90 -4.26
N GLU A 354 17.67 7.93 -3.53
CA GLU A 354 16.79 8.96 -4.09
C GLU A 354 17.54 9.83 -5.10
N ALA A 355 16.84 10.29 -6.19
CA ALA A 355 17.39 11.27 -7.13
C ALA A 355 17.74 12.56 -6.40
N THR A 356 18.97 12.95 -6.53
CA THR A 356 19.44 14.26 -6.11
C THR A 356 19.12 15.30 -7.19
N GLU A 357 19.14 16.58 -6.82
CA GLU A 357 19.00 17.68 -7.79
C GLU A 357 19.98 17.56 -8.97
N SER A 358 21.21 17.15 -8.70
CA SER A 358 22.26 16.91 -9.69
C SER A 358 21.90 15.77 -10.65
N ASP A 359 21.16 14.74 -10.20
CA ASP A 359 20.78 13.61 -11.04
C ASP A 359 19.66 14.00 -12.02
N TYR A 360 18.72 14.83 -11.59
CA TYR A 360 17.71 15.41 -12.49
C TYR A 360 18.33 16.32 -13.55
N ASP A 361 19.26 17.21 -13.16
CA ASP A 361 19.94 18.10 -14.11
C ASP A 361 20.74 17.29 -15.14
N LYS A 362 21.45 16.24 -14.73
CA LYS A 362 22.14 15.32 -15.65
C LYS A 362 21.21 14.60 -16.59
N TYR A 363 20.08 14.07 -16.08
CA TYR A 363 19.10 13.40 -16.90
C TYR A 363 18.52 14.34 -17.98
N ILE A 364 18.19 15.56 -17.60
CA ILE A 364 17.67 16.59 -18.52
C ILE A 364 18.73 16.94 -19.58
N ASP A 365 19.99 17.10 -19.18
CA ASP A 365 21.08 17.41 -20.10
C ASP A 365 21.38 16.24 -21.05
N GLU A 366 21.35 15.01 -20.59
CA GLU A 366 21.52 13.82 -21.44
C GLU A 366 20.35 13.68 -22.41
N LEU A 367 19.11 13.88 -21.94
CA LEU A 367 17.93 13.87 -22.77
C LEU A 367 17.99 14.90 -23.89
N LYS A 368 18.44 16.13 -23.58
CA LYS A 368 18.64 17.20 -24.57
C LYS A 368 19.75 16.89 -25.57
N LYS A 369 20.86 16.28 -25.11
CA LYS A 369 22.00 15.89 -25.98
C LYS A 369 21.65 14.72 -26.90
N ALA A 370 20.86 13.78 -26.41
CA ALA A 370 20.43 12.61 -27.16
C ALA A 370 19.29 12.90 -28.15
N LEU A 371 18.66 14.10 -28.08
CA LEU A 371 17.51 14.46 -28.91
C LEU A 371 17.94 14.70 -30.38
N PRO A 372 17.49 13.86 -31.35
CA PRO A 372 17.73 14.11 -32.77
C PRO A 372 17.08 15.44 -33.22
N ALA A 373 17.70 16.12 -34.19
CA ALA A 373 17.19 17.40 -34.69
C ALA A 373 15.77 17.32 -35.31
N ASP A 374 15.39 16.16 -35.80
CA ASP A 374 14.10 15.86 -36.44
C ASP A 374 13.19 14.98 -35.55
N PHE A 375 13.50 14.87 -34.27
CA PHE A 375 12.74 14.01 -33.33
C PHE A 375 11.28 14.46 -33.24
N LYS A 376 10.38 13.50 -33.38
CA LYS A 376 8.94 13.68 -33.15
C LYS A 376 8.35 12.47 -32.43
N ALA A 377 7.97 12.66 -31.19
CA ALA A 377 7.26 11.65 -30.44
C ALA A 377 5.98 11.21 -31.17
N LYS A 378 5.79 9.90 -31.35
CA LYS A 378 4.66 9.33 -32.10
C LYS A 378 3.50 8.97 -31.18
N GLY A 379 2.29 9.19 -31.68
CA GLY A 379 1.04 8.92 -30.95
C GLY A 379 0.68 10.00 -29.92
N LYS A 380 -0.44 9.83 -29.27
CA LYS A 380 -0.88 10.65 -28.15
C LYS A 380 -0.27 10.13 -26.87
N ILE A 381 0.60 10.90 -26.24
CA ILE A 381 1.33 10.46 -25.07
C ILE A 381 0.68 11.01 -23.79
N PHE A 382 0.41 10.12 -22.84
CA PHE A 382 -0.04 10.41 -21.49
C PHE A 382 1.12 10.09 -20.54
N VAL A 383 1.58 11.10 -19.80
CA VAL A 383 2.74 10.95 -18.90
C VAL A 383 2.25 10.90 -17.46
N PHE A 384 2.47 9.78 -16.81
CA PHE A 384 2.20 9.60 -15.38
C PHE A 384 3.51 9.87 -14.62
N VAL A 385 3.49 10.86 -13.74
CA VAL A 385 4.65 11.21 -12.93
C VAL A 385 4.37 10.80 -11.49
N ASP A 386 5.06 9.76 -11.01
CA ASP A 386 4.95 9.34 -9.61
C ASP A 386 5.76 10.25 -8.69
N GLU A 387 5.29 10.42 -7.47
CA GLU A 387 5.82 11.34 -6.46
C GLU A 387 6.06 12.77 -6.99
N CYS A 388 5.05 13.30 -7.72
CA CYS A 388 5.11 14.59 -8.41
C CYS A 388 5.29 15.81 -7.49
N HIS A 389 5.28 15.62 -6.17
CA HIS A 389 5.49 16.66 -5.16
C HIS A 389 6.95 17.16 -5.07
N ARG A 390 7.89 16.46 -5.68
CA ARG A 390 9.31 16.86 -5.58
C ARG A 390 9.60 18.11 -6.40
N THR A 391 10.36 19.03 -5.81
CA THR A 391 10.72 20.33 -6.41
C THR A 391 11.32 20.22 -7.81
N GLN A 392 11.96 19.10 -8.10
CA GLN A 392 12.57 18.82 -9.40
C GLN A 392 11.59 18.37 -10.48
N SER A 393 10.35 18.03 -10.11
CA SER A 393 9.31 17.64 -11.07
C SER A 393 9.01 18.76 -12.08
N GLY A 394 9.17 20.03 -11.70
CA GLY A 394 9.01 21.18 -12.60
C GLY A 394 10.07 21.24 -13.72
N LYS A 395 11.35 20.99 -13.41
CA LYS A 395 12.42 20.95 -14.43
C LYS A 395 12.25 19.76 -15.37
N LEU A 396 11.94 18.58 -14.78
CA LEU A 396 11.67 17.36 -15.54
C LEU A 396 10.47 17.55 -16.46
N HIS A 397 9.37 18.11 -15.95
CA HIS A 397 8.17 18.41 -16.73
C HIS A 397 8.50 19.34 -17.90
N ALA A 398 9.25 20.44 -17.67
CA ALA A 398 9.64 21.36 -18.74
C ALA A 398 10.49 20.66 -19.82
N ALA A 399 11.42 19.79 -19.43
CA ALA A 399 12.23 19.03 -20.38
C ALA A 399 11.37 18.02 -21.16
N MET A 400 10.49 17.29 -20.49
CA MET A 400 9.58 16.33 -21.12
C MET A 400 8.56 17.01 -22.02
N GLN A 401 8.06 18.21 -21.64
CA GLN A 401 7.17 19.00 -22.46
C GLN A 401 7.87 19.53 -23.74
N ALA A 402 9.14 19.88 -23.65
CA ALA A 402 9.92 20.25 -24.82
C ALA A 402 10.08 19.10 -25.83
N ILE A 403 10.17 17.87 -25.35
CA ILE A 403 10.27 16.65 -26.19
C ILE A 403 8.89 16.19 -26.67
N MET A 404 7.88 16.31 -25.84
CA MET A 404 6.51 15.86 -26.08
C MET A 404 5.50 17.02 -25.85
N PRO A 405 5.47 18.02 -26.73
CA PRO A 405 4.70 19.26 -26.50
C PRO A 405 3.18 19.03 -26.39
N ASN A 406 2.69 17.93 -26.96
CA ASN A 406 1.26 17.57 -26.95
C ASN A 406 0.92 16.50 -25.91
N ALA A 407 1.85 16.12 -25.04
CA ALA A 407 1.61 15.14 -24.00
C ALA A 407 0.74 15.73 -22.87
N ILE A 408 -0.10 14.87 -22.30
CA ILE A 408 -0.90 15.22 -21.12
C ILE A 408 -0.22 14.63 -19.89
N PHE A 409 0.07 15.47 -18.90
CA PHE A 409 0.76 15.07 -17.68
C PHE A 409 -0.21 14.88 -16.53
N ILE A 410 -0.11 13.76 -15.84
CA ILE A 410 -0.88 13.42 -14.65
C ILE A 410 0.11 13.12 -13.52
N GLY A 411 0.08 13.94 -12.49
CA GLY A 411 0.90 13.76 -11.30
C GLY A 411 0.21 12.82 -10.31
N PHE A 412 0.98 11.90 -9.74
CA PHE A 412 0.55 11.05 -8.62
C PHE A 412 1.40 11.36 -7.40
N THR A 413 0.79 11.45 -6.24
CA THR A 413 1.51 11.65 -4.98
C THR A 413 0.84 10.93 -3.82
N GLY A 414 1.64 10.40 -2.90
CA GLY A 414 1.19 9.77 -1.65
C GLY A 414 1.25 10.70 -0.46
N THR A 415 1.92 11.83 -0.59
CA THR A 415 2.12 12.80 0.47
C THR A 415 1.48 14.14 0.11
N PRO A 416 1.05 14.93 1.11
CA PRO A 416 0.59 16.29 0.87
C PRO A 416 1.67 17.14 0.17
N LEU A 417 1.24 18.13 -0.59
CA LEU A 417 2.17 19.12 -1.15
C LEU A 417 2.57 20.15 -0.08
N LEU A 418 3.86 20.46 0.02
CA LEU A 418 4.30 21.58 0.86
C LEU A 418 3.71 22.88 0.37
N LYS A 419 3.42 23.82 1.28
CA LYS A 419 2.86 25.15 0.95
C LYS A 419 3.63 25.85 -0.17
N LYS A 420 4.97 25.79 -0.14
CA LYS A 420 5.85 26.36 -1.16
C LYS A 420 5.80 25.63 -2.51
N ASP A 421 5.63 24.31 -2.49
CA ASP A 421 5.67 23.46 -3.68
C ASP A 421 4.29 23.29 -4.31
N LYS A 422 3.22 23.56 -3.54
CA LYS A 422 1.82 23.45 -3.99
C LYS A 422 1.54 24.34 -5.21
N LYS A 423 1.98 25.60 -5.16
CA LYS A 423 1.83 26.54 -6.29
C LYS A 423 2.57 26.04 -7.53
N THR A 424 3.83 25.66 -7.40
CA THR A 424 4.63 25.17 -8.51
C THR A 424 4.09 23.87 -9.09
N SER A 425 3.67 22.92 -8.27
CA SER A 425 3.09 21.66 -8.76
C SER A 425 1.76 21.88 -9.48
N ILE A 426 0.92 22.80 -8.99
CA ILE A 426 -0.34 23.18 -9.67
C ILE A 426 -0.08 23.91 -10.99
N GLU A 427 0.95 24.76 -11.06
CA GLU A 427 1.35 25.42 -12.31
C GLU A 427 1.86 24.42 -13.35
N VAL A 428 2.52 23.33 -12.90
CA VAL A 428 3.13 22.30 -13.75
C VAL A 428 2.11 21.29 -14.24
N PHE A 429 1.31 20.70 -13.34
CA PHE A 429 0.40 19.59 -13.65
C PHE A 429 -1.04 20.01 -13.82
N GLY A 430 -1.44 21.14 -13.25
CA GLY A 430 -2.82 21.54 -13.07
C GLY A 430 -3.33 21.31 -11.64
N THR A 431 -4.59 21.65 -11.39
CA THR A 431 -5.23 21.49 -10.08
C THR A 431 -5.41 20.01 -9.71
N TYR A 432 -5.78 19.76 -8.45
CA TYR A 432 -6.13 18.40 -8.01
C TYR A 432 -7.28 17.84 -8.85
N ILE A 433 -7.12 16.60 -9.28
CA ILE A 433 -8.18 15.79 -9.90
C ILE A 433 -9.03 15.17 -8.81
N HIS A 434 -8.35 14.57 -7.83
CA HIS A 434 -8.97 13.91 -6.70
C HIS A 434 -7.99 13.84 -5.53
N SER A 435 -8.50 13.91 -4.31
CA SER A 435 -7.71 13.67 -3.09
C SER A 435 -8.32 12.56 -2.25
N TYR A 436 -7.46 11.79 -1.61
CA TYR A 436 -7.83 10.79 -0.61
C TYR A 436 -6.78 10.85 0.49
N LYS A 437 -7.14 11.53 1.58
CA LYS A 437 -6.22 11.90 2.64
C LYS A 437 -5.99 10.75 3.62
N TYR A 438 -5.00 10.90 4.48
CA TYR A 438 -4.60 9.89 5.46
C TYR A 438 -5.75 9.54 6.43
N ASN A 439 -6.41 10.56 6.99
CA ASN A 439 -7.53 10.37 7.92
C ASN A 439 -8.73 9.64 7.31
N GLU A 440 -8.97 9.82 6.00
CA GLU A 440 -9.99 9.06 5.25
C GLU A 440 -9.57 7.60 5.12
N ALA A 441 -8.30 7.36 4.76
CA ALA A 441 -7.77 6.01 4.57
C ALA A 441 -7.74 5.20 5.89
N VAL A 442 -7.50 5.85 7.02
CA VAL A 442 -7.59 5.21 8.35
C VAL A 442 -9.04 4.86 8.68
N ARG A 443 -9.98 5.80 8.50
CA ARG A 443 -11.42 5.55 8.73
C ARG A 443 -11.97 4.42 7.86
N ASP A 444 -11.44 4.27 6.66
CA ASP A 444 -11.84 3.24 5.71
C ASP A 444 -11.12 1.90 5.94
N GLY A 445 -10.22 1.81 6.92
CA GLY A 445 -9.42 0.63 7.18
C GLY A 445 -8.47 0.27 6.04
N VAL A 446 -8.11 1.23 5.18
CA VAL A 446 -7.18 1.04 4.05
C VAL A 446 -5.73 1.08 4.51
N VAL A 447 -5.46 1.89 5.51
CA VAL A 447 -4.19 1.94 6.23
C VAL A 447 -4.46 1.91 7.72
N LEU A 448 -3.49 1.45 8.48
CA LEU A 448 -3.57 1.42 9.93
C LEU A 448 -3.32 2.80 10.51
N ASP A 449 -3.97 3.05 11.64
CA ASP A 449 -3.69 4.22 12.46
C ASP A 449 -2.30 4.08 13.11
N LEU A 450 -1.69 5.21 13.45
CA LEU A 450 -0.33 5.28 13.98
C LEU A 450 -0.35 5.58 15.48
N ARG A 451 0.46 4.86 16.24
CA ARG A 451 0.74 5.14 17.64
C ARG A 451 2.15 5.70 17.77
N TYR A 452 2.26 6.87 18.39
CA TYR A 452 3.52 7.56 18.61
C TYR A 452 3.93 7.47 20.08
N GLU A 453 5.20 7.13 20.30
CA GLU A 453 5.85 7.07 21.61
C GLU A 453 7.17 7.84 21.54
N TYR A 454 7.33 8.87 22.38
CA TYR A 454 8.62 9.53 22.58
C TYR A 454 9.35 8.87 23.75
N ARG A 455 10.62 8.52 23.54
CA ARG A 455 11.49 7.96 24.56
C ARG A 455 12.70 8.85 24.76
N ASP A 456 12.78 9.49 25.92
CA ASP A 456 13.97 10.24 26.31
C ASP A 456 15.05 9.27 26.81
N ILE A 457 16.16 9.22 26.09
CA ILE A 457 17.33 8.45 26.51
C ILE A 457 18.32 9.40 27.16
N PRO A 458 18.48 9.39 28.49
CA PRO A 458 19.37 10.30 29.18
C PRO A 458 20.81 10.18 28.67
N GLN A 459 21.41 11.32 28.41
CA GLN A 459 22.82 11.40 28.01
C GLN A 459 23.65 11.70 29.24
N ASP A 460 24.21 10.68 29.86
CA ASP A 460 25.25 10.88 30.87
C ASP A 460 26.58 11.15 30.17
N ILE A 461 26.90 12.40 30.06
CA ILE A 461 28.26 12.80 29.64
C ILE A 461 29.15 12.65 30.87
N THR A 462 29.70 11.45 31.06
CA THR A 462 30.54 11.09 32.22
C THR A 462 31.89 11.83 32.30
N ALA A 463 32.15 12.80 31.40
CA ALA A 463 33.42 13.48 31.35
C ALA A 463 33.33 14.92 30.78
N HIS A 464 32.31 15.69 31.10
CA HIS A 464 32.15 17.09 30.64
C HIS A 464 33.46 17.89 30.84
N ASP A 465 34.04 17.82 32.04
CA ASP A 465 35.26 18.53 32.38
C ASP A 465 36.50 18.06 31.56
N ARG A 466 36.57 16.76 31.24
CA ARG A 466 37.66 16.23 30.41
C ARG A 466 37.53 16.62 28.95
N ILE A 467 36.30 16.67 28.44
CA ILE A 467 35.99 17.06 27.05
C ILE A 467 36.28 18.55 26.87
N ASP A 468 35.87 19.39 27.81
CA ASP A 468 36.18 20.84 27.76
C ASP A 468 37.69 21.11 27.94
N GLN A 469 38.35 20.40 28.85
CA GLN A 469 39.83 20.49 29.00
C GLN A 469 40.57 20.03 27.72
N TRP A 470 40.15 18.94 27.13
CA TRP A 470 40.73 18.45 25.87
C TRP A 470 40.50 19.43 24.72
N PHE A 471 39.30 19.98 24.58
CA PHE A 471 38.96 20.99 23.60
C PHE A 471 39.82 22.25 23.81
N ASP A 472 39.95 22.72 25.04
CA ASP A 472 40.80 23.90 25.37
C ASP A 472 42.27 23.65 25.08
N VAL A 473 42.79 22.48 25.35
CA VAL A 473 44.20 22.13 25.03
C VAL A 473 44.42 22.08 23.52
N LYS A 474 43.51 21.42 22.77
CA LYS A 474 43.66 21.26 21.30
C LYS A 474 43.39 22.56 20.51
N THR A 475 42.61 23.48 21.05
CA THR A 475 42.29 24.76 20.39
C THR A 475 43.08 25.94 20.91
N ARG A 476 44.12 25.70 21.73
CA ARG A 476 44.90 26.73 22.41
C ARG A 476 45.57 27.71 21.44
N THR A 477 45.90 27.25 20.23
CA THR A 477 46.58 28.06 19.18
C THR A 477 45.60 28.75 18.22
N LEU A 478 44.30 28.56 18.35
CA LEU A 478 43.29 29.13 17.45
C LEU A 478 42.82 30.50 17.91
N SER A 479 42.49 31.39 16.98
CA SER A 479 41.83 32.66 17.27
C SER A 479 40.49 32.46 17.95
N THR A 480 40.06 33.40 18.78
CA THR A 480 38.77 33.33 19.50
C THR A 480 37.58 33.05 18.59
N ARG A 481 37.57 33.59 17.37
CA ARG A 481 36.55 33.39 16.34
C ARG A 481 36.61 31.98 15.73
N ALA A 482 37.80 31.46 15.49
CA ALA A 482 37.96 30.08 15.00
C ALA A 482 37.60 29.06 16.09
N LYS A 483 37.97 29.35 17.35
CA LYS A 483 37.60 28.54 18.52
C LYS A 483 36.08 28.49 18.75
N ALA A 484 35.37 29.64 18.63
CA ALA A 484 33.95 29.71 18.73
C ALA A 484 33.25 28.90 17.62
N LYS A 485 33.73 29.04 16.37
CA LYS A 485 33.18 28.30 15.22
C LYS A 485 33.47 26.79 15.29
N LEU A 486 34.60 26.40 15.88
CA LEU A 486 34.91 25.00 16.15
C LEU A 486 34.09 24.43 17.31
N LYS A 487 33.85 25.23 18.34
CA LYS A 487 32.99 24.86 19.49
C LYS A 487 31.53 24.69 19.05
N GLU A 488 31.07 25.55 18.15
CA GLU A 488 29.75 25.45 17.52
C GLU A 488 29.59 24.16 16.64
N LYS A 489 30.62 23.83 15.87
CA LYS A 489 30.69 22.57 15.09
C LYS A 489 30.84 21.34 15.99
N TRP A 490 31.57 21.44 17.06
CA TRP A 490 31.83 20.34 18.02
C TRP A 490 30.68 20.09 18.97
N ALA A 491 29.98 21.15 19.38
CA ALA A 491 28.75 21.09 20.15
C ALA A 491 27.54 20.73 19.27
N SER A 492 27.74 20.44 17.96
CA SER A 492 26.63 20.02 17.13
C SER A 492 25.99 18.79 17.76
N MET A 493 24.69 18.84 17.93
CA MET A 493 23.85 17.77 18.50
C MET A 493 24.16 16.38 17.90
N GLN A 494 24.62 16.32 16.66
CA GLN A 494 25.01 15.11 15.95
C GLN A 494 26.14 14.32 16.66
N LYS A 495 27.23 14.96 17.07
CA LYS A 495 28.34 14.26 17.77
C LYS A 495 27.96 13.82 19.20
N ILE A 496 27.09 14.56 19.85
CA ILE A 496 26.57 14.20 21.18
C ILE A 496 25.63 12.99 21.05
N TYR A 497 24.76 12.95 20.04
CA TYR A 497 23.81 11.85 19.83
C TYR A 497 24.48 10.56 19.34
N SER A 498 25.65 10.60 18.74
CA SER A 498 26.43 9.42 18.34
C SER A 498 27.32 8.86 19.46
N SER A 499 27.23 9.39 20.69
CA SER A 499 28.01 8.83 21.79
C SER A 499 27.68 7.35 22.01
N ARG A 500 28.68 6.50 22.12
CA ARG A 500 28.55 5.05 22.24
C ARG A 500 27.60 4.62 23.35
N SER A 501 27.63 5.30 24.52
CA SER A 501 26.75 4.97 25.65
C SER A 501 25.27 5.20 25.32
N ARG A 502 24.94 6.25 24.57
CA ARG A 502 23.58 6.51 24.12
C ARG A 502 23.12 5.46 23.10
N LEU A 503 23.96 5.11 22.12
CA LEU A 503 23.66 4.08 21.14
C LEU A 503 23.43 2.71 21.83
N GLU A 504 24.23 2.38 22.84
CA GLU A 504 24.07 1.15 23.61
C GLU A 504 22.74 1.11 24.37
N ARG A 505 22.27 2.25 24.93
CA ARG A 505 20.97 2.36 25.60
C ARG A 505 19.81 2.23 24.61
N VAL A 506 19.87 2.94 23.48
CA VAL A 506 18.85 2.82 22.41
C VAL A 506 18.79 1.39 21.88
N ALA A 507 19.93 0.76 21.62
CA ALA A 507 19.97 -0.62 21.15
C ALA A 507 19.38 -1.60 22.19
N TRP A 508 19.65 -1.37 23.47
CA TRP A 508 19.08 -2.17 24.55
C TRP A 508 17.56 -1.99 24.65
N ASP A 509 17.08 -0.78 24.56
CA ASP A 509 15.66 -0.45 24.56
C ASP A 509 14.91 -1.16 23.42
N ILE A 510 15.50 -1.15 22.20
CA ILE A 510 14.96 -1.88 21.05
C ILE A 510 14.96 -3.40 21.29
N ILE A 511 16.03 -3.96 21.85
CA ILE A 511 16.09 -5.41 22.16
C ILE A 511 14.98 -5.81 23.16
N GLN A 512 14.74 -5.00 24.20
CA GLN A 512 13.66 -5.22 25.15
C GLN A 512 12.28 -5.23 24.49
N ASP A 513 12.05 -4.33 23.52
CA ASP A 513 10.79 -4.30 22.76
C ASP A 513 10.56 -5.61 21.99
N PHE A 514 11.60 -6.25 21.46
CA PHE A 514 11.49 -7.55 20.81
C PHE A 514 11.11 -8.70 21.75
N ASP A 515 11.28 -8.53 23.04
CA ASP A 515 10.90 -9.50 24.07
C ASP A 515 9.53 -9.21 24.69
N LEU A 516 9.02 -7.96 24.57
CA LEU A 516 7.85 -7.50 25.28
C LEU A 516 6.70 -7.03 24.39
N LYS A 517 6.99 -6.47 23.22
CA LYS A 517 5.96 -5.81 22.39
C LYS A 517 5.22 -6.80 21.48
N PRO A 518 3.91 -6.60 21.32
CA PRO A 518 3.11 -7.44 20.41
C PRO A 518 3.71 -7.51 19.02
N ARG A 519 3.57 -8.63 18.35
CA ARG A 519 4.08 -8.96 17.02
C ARG A 519 5.60 -9.04 16.89
N LEU A 520 6.38 -8.31 17.71
CA LEU A 520 7.84 -8.48 17.75
C LEU A 520 8.22 -9.74 18.54
N MET A 521 7.57 -9.96 19.69
CA MET A 521 7.79 -11.10 20.57
C MET A 521 7.44 -12.43 19.90
N ASP A 522 6.30 -12.49 19.23
CA ASP A 522 5.80 -13.69 18.56
C ASP A 522 6.37 -13.92 17.15
N GLY A 523 7.17 -12.97 16.63
CA GLY A 523 7.82 -13.06 15.33
C GLY A 523 6.90 -12.81 14.14
N ASN A 524 5.67 -12.34 14.35
CA ASN A 524 4.73 -11.97 13.28
C ASN A 524 5.00 -10.58 12.70
N GLY A 525 5.79 -9.76 13.40
CA GLY A 525 6.19 -8.43 12.98
C GLY A 525 7.69 -8.21 13.11
N ASN A 526 8.14 -7.14 12.47
CA ASN A 526 9.52 -6.68 12.50
C ASN A 526 9.60 -5.15 12.57
N ALA A 527 10.81 -4.61 12.54
CA ALA A 527 11.03 -3.19 12.76
C ALA A 527 12.08 -2.58 11.83
N ILE A 528 12.00 -1.26 11.66
CA ILE A 528 13.03 -0.44 11.01
C ILE A 528 13.60 0.54 12.03
N LEU A 529 14.93 0.64 12.11
CA LEU A 529 15.65 1.68 12.85
C LEU A 529 16.25 2.68 11.86
N VAL A 530 15.86 3.93 11.98
CA VAL A 530 16.41 5.04 11.20
C VAL A 530 17.56 5.66 11.96
N ALA A 531 18.77 5.46 11.47
CA ALA A 531 20.00 6.02 12.04
C ALA A 531 20.39 7.34 11.38
N ASP A 532 21.03 8.22 12.11
CA ASP A 532 21.42 9.56 11.68
C ASP A 532 22.44 9.56 10.52
N SER A 533 23.36 8.61 10.54
CA SER A 533 24.41 8.44 9.53
C SER A 533 24.72 6.97 9.26
N ILE A 534 25.45 6.71 8.16
CA ILE A 534 25.93 5.35 7.83
C ILE A 534 26.87 4.83 8.92
N TYR A 535 27.71 5.69 9.48
CA TYR A 535 28.57 5.32 10.59
C TYR A 535 27.77 4.93 11.84
N THR A 536 26.78 5.72 12.20
CA THR A 536 25.86 5.40 13.30
C THR A 536 25.11 4.07 13.07
N ALA A 537 24.68 3.81 11.83
CA ALA A 537 24.06 2.54 11.46
C ALA A 537 25.02 1.35 11.64
N CYS A 538 26.29 1.50 11.27
CA CYS A 538 27.35 0.50 11.52
C CYS A 538 27.57 0.25 13.01
N LYS A 539 27.60 1.31 13.82
CA LYS A 539 27.76 1.18 15.29
C LYS A 539 26.56 0.47 15.92
N TYR A 540 25.33 0.78 15.51
CA TYR A 540 24.14 0.05 15.95
C TYR A 540 24.24 -1.44 15.59
N TYR A 541 24.61 -1.75 14.34
CA TYR A 541 24.78 -3.14 13.91
C TYR A 541 25.81 -3.89 14.79
N GLU A 542 26.97 -3.29 15.03
CA GLU A 542 28.03 -3.85 15.88
C GLU A 542 27.52 -4.13 17.30
N ILE A 543 26.81 -3.16 17.92
CA ILE A 543 26.22 -3.30 19.26
C ILE A 543 25.19 -4.43 19.30
N PHE A 544 24.28 -4.50 18.31
CA PHE A 544 23.30 -5.59 18.22
C PHE A 544 23.97 -6.96 18.11
N GLN A 545 25.00 -7.09 17.27
CA GLN A 545 25.75 -8.34 17.12
C GLN A 545 26.46 -8.75 18.43
N GLN A 546 27.10 -7.80 19.11
CA GLN A 546 27.77 -8.03 20.42
C GLN A 546 26.79 -8.44 21.51
N ARG A 547 25.55 -7.92 21.47
CA ARG A 547 24.47 -8.26 22.39
C ARG A 547 23.72 -9.56 22.04
N GLY A 548 24.14 -10.27 20.98
CA GLY A 548 23.51 -11.51 20.53
C GLY A 548 22.27 -11.34 19.66
N PHE A 549 21.86 -10.10 19.35
CA PHE A 549 20.74 -9.81 18.46
C PHE A 549 21.20 -9.89 16.99
N LYS A 550 21.29 -11.11 16.46
CA LYS A 550 21.92 -11.42 15.16
C LYS A 550 21.00 -11.23 13.94
N LYS A 551 19.67 -11.17 14.14
CA LYS A 551 18.67 -11.09 13.06
C LYS A 551 18.42 -9.65 12.64
N CYS A 552 19.50 -8.90 12.35
CA CYS A 552 19.46 -7.53 11.86
C CYS A 552 20.43 -7.32 10.70
N ALA A 553 20.17 -6.32 9.86
CA ALA A 553 21.03 -5.96 8.73
C ALA A 553 20.99 -4.45 8.48
N ILE A 554 22.09 -3.91 7.90
CA ILE A 554 22.15 -2.53 7.43
C ILE A 554 21.75 -2.49 5.95
N ILE A 555 20.87 -1.56 5.59
CA ILE A 555 20.56 -1.23 4.20
C ILE A 555 20.78 0.26 4.01
N SER A 556 21.80 0.61 3.22
CA SER A 556 22.17 2.01 2.95
C SER A 556 22.69 2.21 1.52
N SER A 557 23.01 3.44 1.15
CA SER A 557 23.62 3.76 -0.14
C SER A 557 25.13 3.50 -0.19
N TYR A 558 25.74 3.06 0.89
CA TYR A 558 27.18 2.80 0.97
C TYR A 558 27.54 1.45 0.36
N THR A 559 28.58 1.45 -0.46
CA THR A 559 29.22 0.25 -0.99
C THR A 559 30.71 0.30 -0.66
N PRO A 560 31.27 -0.67 0.09
CA PRO A 560 32.69 -0.67 0.43
C PRO A 560 33.57 -0.68 -0.82
N GLN A 561 34.57 0.21 -0.86
CA GLN A 561 35.52 0.32 -1.97
C GLN A 561 36.97 0.26 -1.45
N ALA A 562 37.87 -0.29 -2.25
CA ALA A 562 39.30 -0.32 -1.89
C ALA A 562 39.93 1.09 -1.74
N GLY A 563 39.28 2.12 -2.30
CA GLY A 563 39.65 3.52 -2.12
C GLY A 563 39.41 4.06 -0.71
N ASP A 564 38.47 3.43 0.05
CA ASP A 564 38.17 3.81 1.43
C ASP A 564 39.38 3.56 2.38
N LEU A 565 40.36 2.78 1.94
CA LEU A 565 41.59 2.49 2.65
C LEU A 565 42.77 3.43 2.29
N ARG A 566 42.59 4.37 1.32
CA ARG A 566 43.62 5.27 0.80
C ARG A 566 43.15 6.71 0.89
N THR A 567 43.38 7.39 2.00
CA THR A 567 43.08 8.82 2.12
C THR A 567 44.32 9.61 2.58
N ASP A 568 44.94 10.28 1.65
CA ASP A 568 46.09 11.18 1.92
C ASP A 568 45.68 12.62 2.31
N THR A 569 44.36 12.91 2.55
CA THR A 569 43.87 14.31 2.64
C THR A 569 42.78 14.58 3.70
N VAL A 570 42.47 13.65 4.61
CA VAL A 570 41.37 13.78 5.59
C VAL A 570 41.88 13.82 7.03
N SER A 571 41.11 14.35 7.98
CA SER A 571 41.49 14.37 9.41
C SER A 571 41.50 12.94 10.00
N ALA A 572 42.39 12.71 10.99
CA ALA A 572 42.56 11.38 11.60
C ALA A 572 41.28 10.77 12.17
N ASP A 573 40.28 11.58 12.55
CA ASP A 573 38.98 11.11 13.04
C ASP A 573 38.10 10.58 11.89
N ASP A 574 38.12 11.23 10.72
CA ASP A 574 37.36 10.83 9.54
C ASP A 574 37.91 9.55 8.90
N GLU A 575 39.25 9.34 9.00
CA GLU A 575 39.90 8.10 8.54
C GLU A 575 39.47 6.90 9.37
N THR A 576 39.38 7.07 10.69
CA THR A 576 38.96 6.00 11.62
C THR A 576 37.51 5.61 11.34
N GLU A 577 36.58 6.58 11.16
CA GLU A 577 35.17 6.30 10.85
C GLU A 577 35.02 5.59 9.51
N THR A 578 35.79 5.95 8.50
CA THR A 578 35.75 5.33 7.17
C THR A 578 36.24 3.89 7.20
N PHE A 579 37.32 3.63 7.93
CA PHE A 579 37.88 2.31 8.12
C PHE A 579 36.91 1.38 8.89
N GLU A 580 36.33 1.86 10.00
CA GLU A 580 35.37 1.08 10.78
C GLU A 580 34.10 0.76 9.98
N LYS A 581 33.57 1.70 9.19
CA LYS A 581 32.44 1.44 8.27
C LYS A 581 32.76 0.34 7.28
N TYR A 582 33.93 0.40 6.67
CA TYR A 582 34.41 -0.58 5.71
C TYR A 582 34.47 -1.98 6.32
N GLU A 583 35.13 -2.14 7.48
CA GLU A 583 35.25 -3.42 8.17
C GLU A 583 33.90 -4.00 8.58
N ILE A 584 33.02 -3.19 9.18
CA ILE A 584 31.70 -3.64 9.65
C ILE A 584 30.85 -4.11 8.46
N TYR A 585 30.87 -3.38 7.34
CA TYR A 585 30.15 -3.79 6.13
C TYR A 585 30.68 -5.10 5.55
N LEU A 586 32.01 -5.26 5.45
CA LEU A 586 32.59 -6.51 4.96
C LEU A 586 32.20 -7.72 5.82
N ARG A 587 32.29 -7.57 7.14
CA ARG A 587 31.86 -8.63 8.08
C ARG A 587 30.38 -8.96 7.94
N MET A 588 29.52 -7.96 7.74
CA MET A 588 28.09 -8.15 7.48
C MET A 588 27.84 -8.92 6.18
N LEU A 589 28.64 -8.67 5.14
CA LEU A 589 28.57 -9.38 3.86
C LEU A 589 29.19 -10.78 3.90
N GLY A 590 29.79 -11.18 5.04
CA GLY A 590 30.43 -12.47 5.22
C GLY A 590 31.87 -12.53 4.72
N PHE A 591 32.55 -11.39 4.54
CA PHE A 591 33.95 -11.32 4.17
C PHE A 591 34.83 -11.12 5.41
N ASP A 592 36.03 -11.67 5.34
CA ASP A 592 37.11 -11.31 6.25
C ASP A 592 37.79 -10.02 5.72
N PRO A 593 37.78 -8.90 6.50
CA PRO A 593 38.39 -7.65 6.06
C PRO A 593 39.88 -7.77 5.71
N ASP A 594 40.61 -8.69 6.40
CA ASP A 594 42.04 -8.91 6.22
C ASP A 594 42.37 -9.86 5.06
N ASN A 595 41.37 -10.56 4.49
CA ASN A 595 41.57 -11.60 3.49
C ASN A 595 40.50 -11.62 2.40
N LEU A 596 40.42 -10.54 1.62
CA LEU A 596 39.44 -10.38 0.54
C LEU A 596 39.81 -11.25 -0.68
N PRO A 597 38.88 -12.00 -1.27
CA PRO A 597 39.13 -12.77 -2.48
C PRO A 597 39.38 -11.85 -3.71
N GLU A 598 40.48 -12.09 -4.45
CA GLU A 598 40.92 -11.25 -5.59
C GLU A 598 39.91 -11.09 -6.73
N LYS A 599 38.85 -11.88 -6.81
CA LYS A 599 37.89 -11.93 -7.95
C LYS A 599 36.44 -11.64 -7.61
N VAL A 600 36.12 -11.15 -6.42
CA VAL A 600 34.72 -10.89 -6.03
C VAL A 600 34.34 -9.44 -6.24
N SER A 601 33.26 -9.20 -6.97
CA SER A 601 32.64 -7.88 -7.06
C SER A 601 31.89 -7.60 -5.75
N ILE A 602 32.46 -6.79 -4.87
CA ILE A 602 31.83 -6.33 -3.62
C ILE A 602 30.46 -5.68 -3.93
N GLN A 603 30.39 -4.88 -4.99
CA GLN A 603 29.15 -4.24 -5.41
C GLN A 603 28.03 -5.25 -5.69
N LYS A 604 28.33 -6.29 -6.49
CA LYS A 604 27.34 -7.35 -6.76
C LYS A 604 26.92 -8.08 -5.51
N LYS A 605 27.87 -8.33 -4.60
CA LYS A 605 27.55 -8.99 -3.31
C LYS A 605 26.67 -8.13 -2.42
N VAL A 606 26.84 -6.80 -2.43
CA VAL A 606 25.93 -5.85 -1.74
C VAL A 606 24.54 -5.90 -2.36
N GLU A 607 24.42 -5.87 -3.70
CA GLU A 607 23.14 -5.94 -4.40
C GLU A 607 22.40 -7.25 -4.09
N ASP A 608 23.09 -8.39 -4.16
CA ASP A 608 22.52 -9.72 -3.86
C ASP A 608 22.11 -9.83 -2.38
N PHE A 609 22.94 -9.33 -1.45
CA PHE A 609 22.65 -9.30 -0.03
C PHE A 609 21.42 -8.45 0.29
N GLU A 610 21.35 -7.24 -0.26
CA GLU A 610 20.20 -6.36 -0.05
C GLU A 610 18.90 -6.98 -0.55
N LYS A 611 18.94 -7.66 -1.70
CA LYS A 611 17.77 -8.36 -2.24
C LYS A 611 17.31 -9.48 -1.30
N GLU A 612 18.23 -10.32 -0.85
CA GLU A 612 17.95 -11.42 0.08
C GLU A 612 17.38 -10.89 1.41
N VAL A 613 17.98 -9.84 1.96
CA VAL A 613 17.55 -9.23 3.23
C VAL A 613 16.15 -8.63 3.11
N LYS A 614 15.85 -7.92 2.01
CA LYS A 614 14.52 -7.35 1.73
C LYS A 614 13.47 -8.45 1.59
N GLU A 615 13.78 -9.54 0.87
CA GLU A 615 12.88 -10.69 0.72
C GLU A 615 12.60 -11.37 2.05
N LYS A 616 13.62 -11.61 2.87
CA LYS A 616 13.47 -12.17 4.22
C LYS A 616 12.69 -11.25 5.15
N PHE A 617 12.91 -9.95 5.09
CA PHE A 617 12.21 -8.97 5.92
C PHE A 617 10.69 -8.96 5.65
N VAL A 618 10.30 -9.15 4.39
CA VAL A 618 8.88 -9.19 3.99
C VAL A 618 8.26 -10.55 4.25
N ASN A 619 8.96 -11.65 3.93
CA ASN A 619 8.37 -12.99 3.92
C ASN A 619 8.65 -13.79 5.20
N GLU A 620 9.69 -13.45 5.94
CA GLU A 620 10.17 -14.17 7.11
C GLU A 620 10.50 -13.23 8.29
N PRO A 621 9.51 -12.47 8.83
CA PRO A 621 9.77 -11.44 9.84
C PRO A 621 10.46 -11.99 11.10
N ALA A 622 10.23 -13.25 11.47
CA ALA A 622 10.91 -13.90 12.58
C ALA A 622 12.42 -14.15 12.33
N ASN A 623 12.85 -14.21 11.05
CA ASN A 623 14.24 -14.46 10.65
C ASN A 623 15.01 -13.18 10.29
N MET A 624 14.31 -12.11 9.92
CA MET A 624 14.88 -10.77 9.74
C MET A 624 14.06 -9.78 10.58
N LYS A 625 14.50 -9.57 11.82
CA LYS A 625 13.76 -8.81 12.84
C LYS A 625 13.89 -7.29 12.68
N LEU A 626 15.10 -6.81 12.32
CA LEU A 626 15.40 -5.39 12.30
C LEU A 626 16.21 -4.98 11.08
N LEU A 627 15.73 -3.97 10.34
CA LEU A 627 16.54 -3.26 9.35
C LEU A 627 17.05 -1.95 9.93
N ILE A 628 18.35 -1.69 9.78
CA ILE A 628 19.00 -0.44 10.16
C ILE A 628 19.21 0.35 8.87
N VAL A 629 18.57 1.52 8.76
CA VAL A 629 18.60 2.35 7.56
C VAL A 629 18.99 3.78 7.87
N VAL A 630 19.39 4.55 6.86
CA VAL A 630 19.64 5.99 7.00
C VAL A 630 18.59 6.79 6.23
N ASP A 631 18.48 6.55 4.91
CA ASP A 631 17.49 7.15 4.01
C ASP A 631 16.83 6.11 3.10
N LYS A 632 17.58 5.06 2.77
CA LYS A 632 17.12 3.97 1.90
C LYS A 632 15.98 3.20 2.56
N LEU A 633 15.01 2.75 1.77
CA LEU A 633 13.78 2.04 2.17
C LEU A 633 12.73 2.89 2.91
N LEU A 634 13.03 4.11 3.34
CA LEU A 634 12.02 4.98 3.96
C LEU A 634 10.92 5.38 2.98
N THR A 635 11.19 5.20 1.70
CA THR A 635 10.27 5.53 0.61
C THR A 635 10.19 4.37 -0.36
N GLY A 636 8.99 4.09 -0.90
CA GLY A 636 8.78 3.06 -1.93
C GLY A 636 8.78 1.60 -1.45
N PHE A 637 9.48 1.26 -0.37
CA PHE A 637 9.56 -0.10 0.13
C PHE A 637 8.25 -0.55 0.79
N ASP A 638 7.65 -1.62 0.30
CA ASP A 638 6.41 -2.20 0.83
C ASP A 638 6.73 -3.44 1.68
N ALA A 639 6.52 -3.31 2.99
CA ALA A 639 6.76 -4.36 3.96
C ALA A 639 5.61 -4.43 4.97
N PRO A 640 4.53 -5.15 4.66
CA PRO A 640 3.37 -5.30 5.55
C PRO A 640 3.71 -5.73 6.98
N PRO A 641 4.66 -6.68 7.22
CA PRO A 641 5.03 -7.09 8.57
C PRO A 641 5.72 -6.00 9.41
N CYS A 642 6.25 -4.93 8.77
CA CYS A 642 6.92 -3.83 9.47
C CYS A 642 5.93 -3.12 10.41
N THR A 643 6.06 -3.36 11.72
CA THR A 643 5.14 -2.91 12.75
C THR A 643 5.68 -1.73 13.54
N TYR A 644 7.01 -1.68 13.76
CA TYR A 644 7.67 -0.63 14.54
C TYR A 644 8.68 0.15 13.70
N LEU A 645 8.66 1.48 13.89
CA LEU A 645 9.64 2.40 13.32
C LEU A 645 10.34 3.13 14.46
N TYR A 646 11.61 2.84 14.67
CA TYR A 646 12.47 3.53 15.62
C TYR A 646 13.19 4.66 14.90
N ILE A 647 13.08 5.89 15.40
CA ILE A 647 13.68 7.07 14.76
C ILE A 647 14.76 7.67 15.66
N ASP A 648 16.02 7.49 15.27
CA ASP A 648 17.18 8.14 15.88
C ASP A 648 17.88 9.10 14.90
N LYS A 649 17.07 9.80 14.11
CA LYS A 649 17.49 10.78 13.12
C LYS A 649 16.61 12.01 13.17
N SER A 650 17.20 13.21 13.05
CA SER A 650 16.42 14.43 12.87
C SER A 650 15.81 14.44 11.47
N MET A 651 14.50 14.40 11.39
CA MET A 651 13.73 14.32 10.13
C MET A 651 12.59 15.32 10.14
N GLN A 652 12.24 15.84 8.96
CA GLN A 652 11.14 16.80 8.78
C GLN A 652 10.39 16.54 7.48
N ASP A 653 9.16 17.11 7.38
CA ASP A 653 8.36 17.17 6.16
C ASP A 653 8.17 15.81 5.44
N HIS A 654 8.43 15.78 4.14
CA HIS A 654 8.23 14.59 3.28
C HIS A 654 9.01 13.36 3.76
N GLY A 655 10.27 13.55 4.18
CA GLY A 655 11.10 12.44 4.67
C GLY A 655 10.49 11.76 5.87
N LEU A 656 10.03 12.55 6.84
CA LEU A 656 9.37 12.05 8.04
C LEU A 656 8.01 11.40 7.69
N PHE A 657 7.17 12.08 6.88
CA PHE A 657 5.88 11.55 6.46
C PHE A 657 6.02 10.19 5.76
N GLN A 658 6.99 10.09 4.85
CA GLN A 658 7.25 8.86 4.12
C GLN A 658 7.76 7.72 5.02
N ALA A 659 8.59 8.05 6.02
CA ALA A 659 9.10 7.07 6.98
C ALA A 659 7.97 6.51 7.86
N ILE A 660 7.12 7.38 8.45
CA ILE A 660 6.03 6.94 9.33
C ILE A 660 4.98 6.10 8.58
N CYS A 661 4.77 6.35 7.30
CA CYS A 661 3.89 5.54 6.47
C CYS A 661 4.44 4.15 6.11
N ARG A 662 5.62 3.76 6.61
CA ARG A 662 6.14 2.38 6.42
C ARG A 662 5.43 1.37 7.32
N VAL A 663 5.01 1.79 8.50
CA VAL A 663 4.41 0.91 9.51
C VAL A 663 2.89 0.87 9.48
N ASN A 664 2.23 1.70 8.67
CA ASN A 664 0.77 1.78 8.60
C ASN A 664 0.10 0.78 7.64
N ARG A 665 0.85 -0.20 7.12
CA ARG A 665 0.33 -1.22 6.21
C ARG A 665 -0.46 -2.28 6.94
N LEU A 666 -1.56 -2.73 6.33
CA LEU A 666 -2.30 -3.90 6.79
C LEU A 666 -1.45 -5.16 6.68
N ASP A 667 -1.50 -6.02 7.70
CA ASP A 667 -0.81 -7.31 7.71
C ASP A 667 -1.53 -8.31 8.61
N GLY A 668 -2.21 -9.27 8.01
CA GLY A 668 -3.01 -10.27 8.72
C GLY A 668 -4.01 -9.66 9.69
N ASP A 669 -4.55 -10.47 10.60
CA ASP A 669 -5.58 -10.03 11.56
C ASP A 669 -4.97 -9.46 12.85
N THR A 670 -3.70 -9.72 13.11
CA THR A 670 -3.02 -9.37 14.36
C THR A 670 -2.38 -7.98 14.36
N LYS A 671 -2.27 -7.31 13.20
CA LYS A 671 -1.70 -5.96 13.11
C LYS A 671 -2.81 -4.92 13.16
N GLU A 672 -2.95 -4.23 14.28
CA GLU A 672 -3.96 -3.21 14.53
C GLU A 672 -3.43 -1.79 14.32
N PHE A 673 -2.15 -1.55 14.63
CA PHE A 673 -1.51 -0.25 14.56
C PHE A 673 -0.12 -0.33 13.95
N GLY A 674 0.37 0.83 13.44
CA GLY A 674 1.78 1.07 13.24
C GLY A 674 2.35 1.86 14.43
N TYR A 675 3.54 1.51 14.90
CA TYR A 675 4.17 2.14 16.06
C TYR A 675 5.38 2.96 15.64
N ILE A 676 5.45 4.19 16.15
CA ILE A 676 6.57 5.10 15.93
C ILE A 676 7.21 5.37 17.28
N VAL A 677 8.47 4.98 17.44
CA VAL A 677 9.27 5.25 18.63
C VAL A 677 10.32 6.29 18.27
N ASP A 678 10.24 7.45 18.91
CA ASP A 678 11.06 8.62 18.59
C ASP A 678 12.08 8.89 19.72
N TYR A 679 13.38 8.88 19.37
CA TYR A 679 14.47 9.20 20.27
C TYR A 679 15.04 10.63 20.09
N LYS A 680 14.41 11.45 19.22
CA LYS A 680 14.88 12.80 18.86
C LYS A 680 13.90 13.91 19.18
N GLN A 681 12.76 13.59 19.78
CA GLN A 681 11.70 14.54 20.10
C GLN A 681 11.21 15.35 18.89
N LEU A 682 11.00 14.66 17.77
CA LEU A 682 10.65 15.28 16.47
C LEU A 682 9.35 16.10 16.53
N PHE A 683 8.39 15.69 17.35
CA PHE A 683 7.06 16.30 17.42
C PHE A 683 6.88 17.26 18.60
N GLY A 684 7.98 17.60 19.32
CA GLY A 684 7.94 18.52 20.46
C GLY A 684 7.06 18.02 21.63
N ASN A 685 6.67 18.92 22.54
CA ASN A 685 5.70 18.60 23.59
C ASN A 685 4.29 18.56 23.00
N LEU A 686 3.76 17.39 22.73
CA LEU A 686 2.41 17.16 22.18
C LEU A 686 1.30 17.91 22.96
N LYS A 687 1.44 18.09 24.28
CA LYS A 687 0.48 18.84 25.11
C LYS A 687 0.30 20.32 24.70
N ASN A 688 1.32 20.94 24.09
CA ASN A 688 1.27 22.33 23.62
C ASN A 688 0.99 22.45 22.11
N ALA A 689 0.97 21.32 21.39
CA ALA A 689 0.87 21.28 19.92
C ALA A 689 -0.56 21.12 19.41
N MET A 690 -1.52 20.73 20.23
CA MET A 690 -2.91 20.52 19.78
C MET A 690 -3.63 21.84 19.45
N ASP A 691 -3.25 22.97 20.07
CA ASP A 691 -3.76 24.29 19.70
C ASP A 691 -2.94 24.99 18.59
N LYS A 692 -1.76 24.44 18.27
CA LYS A 692 -0.90 24.92 17.18
C LYS A 692 -0.24 23.74 16.49
N TYR A 693 -0.86 23.23 15.44
CA TYR A 693 -0.34 22.19 14.53
C TYR A 693 1.01 22.56 13.85
N THR A 694 1.89 23.27 14.52
CA THR A 694 3.15 23.78 13.98
C THR A 694 4.34 23.48 14.89
N SER A 695 4.41 22.29 15.48
CA SER A 695 5.69 21.88 16.04
C SER A 695 6.58 21.39 14.90
N GLY A 696 7.52 22.22 14.46
CA GLY A 696 8.66 22.01 13.54
C GLY A 696 8.67 20.87 12.51
N ALA A 697 8.09 19.70 12.83
CA ALA A 697 8.15 18.50 12.02
C ALA A 697 7.28 18.56 10.73
N PHE A 698 6.13 19.27 10.76
CA PHE A 698 5.19 19.43 9.64
C PHE A 698 4.79 20.89 9.39
N GLU A 699 5.63 21.84 9.78
CA GLU A 699 5.36 23.28 9.68
C GLU A 699 5.04 23.74 8.25
N ASN A 700 5.62 23.07 7.27
CA ASN A 700 5.47 23.41 5.87
C ASN A 700 4.22 22.84 5.19
N TYR A 701 3.41 22.04 5.90
CA TYR A 701 2.12 21.55 5.40
C TYR A 701 0.95 22.44 5.81
N ALA A 702 -0.16 22.34 5.08
CA ALA A 702 -1.42 22.88 5.55
C ALA A 702 -1.99 21.97 6.66
N PRO A 703 -2.55 22.53 7.76
CA PRO A 703 -3.03 21.72 8.88
C PRO A 703 -4.04 20.65 8.46
N GLU A 704 -4.95 21.00 7.57
CA GLU A 704 -5.98 20.12 7.02
C GLU A 704 -5.45 18.97 6.18
N ASP A 705 -4.19 19.02 5.75
CA ASP A 705 -3.56 17.99 4.90
C ASP A 705 -2.83 16.92 5.73
N VAL A 706 -2.54 17.21 7.00
CA VAL A 706 -1.88 16.31 7.96
C VAL A 706 -2.78 15.94 9.13
N ASP A 707 -4.05 16.35 9.06
CA ASP A 707 -5.04 16.06 10.11
C ASP A 707 -5.18 14.54 10.36
N GLY A 708 -5.24 14.16 11.61
CA GLY A 708 -5.39 12.77 12.05
C GLY A 708 -4.13 11.90 11.94
N LEU A 709 -2.99 12.44 11.43
CA LEU A 709 -1.74 11.69 11.34
C LEU A 709 -1.17 11.36 12.73
N LEU A 710 -1.26 12.31 13.64
CA LEU A 710 -0.92 12.14 15.06
C LEU A 710 -2.06 12.69 15.89
N LYS A 711 -2.61 11.87 16.78
CA LYS A 711 -3.70 12.24 17.69
C LYS A 711 -3.20 12.22 19.12
N ASP A 712 -3.57 13.23 19.92
CA ASP A 712 -3.52 13.10 21.38
C ASP A 712 -4.63 12.14 21.81
N ARG A 713 -4.26 11.06 22.42
CA ARG A 713 -5.17 10.03 22.91
C ARG A 713 -5.18 9.95 24.43
N GLY A 714 -4.68 10.99 25.11
CA GLY A 714 -4.62 10.99 26.56
C GLY A 714 -5.98 10.71 27.18
N ASP A 715 -7.02 11.40 26.72
CA ASP A 715 -8.38 11.20 27.23
C ASP A 715 -8.99 9.87 26.78
N GLU A 716 -8.76 9.45 25.53
CA GLU A 716 -9.18 8.13 25.03
C GLU A 716 -8.47 7.00 25.79
N ALA A 717 -7.16 7.14 26.03
CA ALA A 717 -6.38 6.17 26.79
C ALA A 717 -6.85 6.07 28.26
N ILE A 718 -7.16 7.21 28.89
CA ILE A 718 -7.71 7.23 30.25
C ILE A 718 -9.09 6.57 30.30
N LYS A 719 -9.94 6.85 29.31
CA LYS A 719 -11.26 6.21 29.21
C LYS A 719 -11.10 4.70 29.00
N HIS A 720 -10.30 4.30 28.02
CA HIS A 720 -10.04 2.89 27.73
C HIS A 720 -9.41 2.15 28.92
N PHE A 721 -8.48 2.80 29.62
CA PHE A 721 -7.95 2.23 30.87
C PHE A 721 -9.02 2.01 31.93
N LYS A 722 -9.97 2.94 32.08
CA LYS A 722 -11.10 2.77 33.00
C LYS A 722 -12.01 1.63 32.59
N ASP A 723 -12.34 1.56 31.29
CA ASP A 723 -13.16 0.48 30.75
C ASP A 723 -12.50 -0.89 30.98
N ILE A 724 -11.18 -1.01 30.68
CA ILE A 724 -10.42 -2.24 30.96
C ILE A 724 -10.34 -2.55 32.46
N TYR A 725 -10.19 -1.52 33.28
CA TYR A 725 -10.15 -1.72 34.72
C TYR A 725 -11.49 -2.23 35.27
N GLU A 726 -12.62 -1.70 34.77
CA GLU A 726 -13.98 -2.17 35.10
C GLU A 726 -14.17 -3.63 34.62
N ASP A 727 -13.76 -3.96 33.39
CA ASP A 727 -13.79 -5.34 32.86
C ASP A 727 -12.93 -6.31 33.69
N LEU A 728 -11.78 -5.85 34.18
CA LEU A 728 -10.90 -6.62 35.04
C LEU A 728 -11.52 -6.83 36.45
N GLU A 729 -12.16 -5.82 37.03
CA GLU A 729 -12.90 -5.95 38.28
C GLU A 729 -14.06 -6.95 38.11
N GLU A 730 -14.83 -6.85 37.01
CA GLU A 730 -15.90 -7.81 36.70
C GLU A 730 -15.36 -9.24 36.55
N LEU A 731 -14.24 -9.42 35.82
CA LEU A 731 -13.60 -10.72 35.66
C LEU A 731 -13.15 -11.33 36.99
N CYS A 732 -12.72 -10.49 37.95
CA CYS A 732 -12.26 -10.89 39.27
C CYS A 732 -13.37 -10.93 40.33
N GLU A 733 -14.62 -10.62 39.97
CA GLU A 733 -15.73 -10.57 40.96
C GLU A 733 -15.95 -11.92 41.64
N GLY A 734 -15.72 -13.02 40.93
CA GLY A 734 -15.83 -14.37 41.47
C GLY A 734 -14.69 -14.85 42.39
N VAL A 735 -13.66 -14.01 42.63
CA VAL A 735 -12.56 -14.38 43.53
C VAL A 735 -13.03 -14.30 45.00
N GLU A 736 -12.87 -15.41 45.72
CA GLU A 736 -13.27 -15.52 47.12
C GLU A 736 -12.46 -14.62 48.03
N ALA A 737 -13.10 -14.15 49.14
CA ALA A 737 -12.39 -13.41 50.16
C ALA A 737 -11.37 -14.32 50.92
N PRO A 738 -10.20 -13.81 51.33
CA PRO A 738 -9.81 -12.39 51.48
C PRO A 738 -9.23 -11.70 50.25
N ARG A 739 -9.28 -12.32 49.06
CA ARG A 739 -8.76 -11.79 47.78
C ARG A 739 -7.27 -11.48 47.79
N GLU A 740 -6.50 -12.40 48.36
CA GLU A 740 -5.03 -12.41 48.32
C GLU A 740 -4.53 -13.24 47.13
N ASP A 741 -3.24 -13.24 46.85
CA ASP A 741 -2.62 -13.90 45.70
C ASP A 741 -3.05 -15.37 45.53
N LEU A 742 -3.26 -16.08 46.64
CA LEU A 742 -3.66 -17.50 46.59
C LEU A 742 -5.09 -17.68 46.03
N GLN A 743 -6.05 -16.79 46.40
CA GLN A 743 -7.41 -16.85 45.91
C GLN A 743 -7.46 -16.51 44.40
N TYR A 744 -6.71 -15.54 43.95
CA TYR A 744 -6.55 -15.25 42.52
C TYR A 744 -5.96 -16.41 41.76
N LEU A 745 -4.88 -17.05 42.29
CA LEU A 745 -4.31 -18.26 41.68
C LEU A 745 -5.32 -19.39 41.60
N HIS A 746 -6.09 -19.64 42.66
CA HIS A 746 -7.13 -20.67 42.65
C HIS A 746 -8.24 -20.36 41.61
N TYR A 747 -8.64 -19.10 41.51
CA TYR A 747 -9.70 -18.65 40.63
C TYR A 747 -9.29 -18.78 39.14
N PHE A 748 -8.07 -18.44 38.81
CA PHE A 748 -7.59 -18.46 37.40
C PHE A 748 -6.89 -19.78 37.01
N CYS A 749 -6.36 -20.52 37.94
CA CYS A 749 -5.55 -21.72 37.67
C CYS A 749 -6.18 -23.02 38.20
N GLY A 750 -7.21 -22.93 39.05
CA GLY A 750 -7.79 -24.09 39.69
C GLY A 750 -6.95 -24.62 40.88
N VAL A 751 -7.44 -25.67 41.52
CA VAL A 751 -6.76 -26.37 42.62
C VAL A 751 -6.40 -27.79 42.17
N SER A 752 -5.30 -28.34 42.67
CA SER A 752 -4.78 -29.67 42.35
C SER A 752 -5.84 -30.75 42.51
N GLY A 753 -6.10 -31.56 41.47
CA GLY A 753 -7.02 -32.70 41.48
C GLY A 753 -8.38 -32.48 40.78
N MET A 754 -8.56 -31.43 39.97
CA MET A 754 -9.78 -31.16 39.19
C MET A 754 -9.85 -32.01 37.89
N SER A 755 -11.06 -32.12 37.31
CA SER A 755 -11.31 -32.88 36.08
C SER A 755 -10.87 -32.10 34.82
N GLU A 756 -10.62 -32.80 33.71
CA GLU A 756 -10.21 -32.23 32.41
C GLU A 756 -11.20 -31.15 31.89
N ASP A 757 -12.50 -31.28 32.16
CA ASP A 757 -13.50 -30.29 31.77
C ASP A 757 -13.29 -28.92 32.46
N MET A 758 -12.76 -28.91 33.65
CA MET A 758 -12.46 -27.69 34.40
C MET A 758 -11.22 -26.97 33.87
N ASP A 759 -10.25 -27.69 33.32
CA ASP A 759 -9.04 -27.10 32.73
C ASP A 759 -9.38 -26.18 31.54
N GLU A 760 -10.39 -26.49 30.76
CA GLU A 760 -10.85 -25.64 29.65
C GLU A 760 -11.47 -24.35 30.15
N ILE A 761 -12.23 -24.39 31.24
CA ILE A 761 -12.81 -23.19 31.88
C ILE A 761 -11.72 -22.26 32.40
N TYR A 762 -10.74 -22.81 33.10
CA TYR A 762 -9.60 -22.03 33.59
C TYR A 762 -8.71 -21.49 32.47
N ALA A 763 -8.55 -22.24 31.38
CA ALA A 763 -7.83 -21.76 30.19
C ALA A 763 -8.53 -20.55 29.57
N ARG A 764 -9.86 -20.54 29.47
CA ARG A 764 -10.66 -19.41 28.99
C ARG A 764 -10.57 -18.19 29.90
N LEU A 765 -10.60 -18.38 31.22
CA LEU A 765 -10.44 -17.31 32.21
C LEU A 765 -9.05 -16.67 32.11
N ARG A 766 -8.00 -17.48 32.00
CA ARG A 766 -6.62 -16.98 31.79
C ARG A 766 -6.46 -16.25 30.47
N GLU A 767 -7.09 -16.73 29.41
CA GLU A 767 -7.08 -16.04 28.11
C GLU A 767 -7.75 -14.66 28.18
N LYS A 768 -8.91 -14.57 28.89
CA LYS A 768 -9.57 -13.28 29.12
C LYS A 768 -8.69 -12.34 29.94
N LEU A 769 -8.12 -12.83 31.03
CA LEU A 769 -7.21 -12.04 31.88
C LEU A 769 -6.02 -11.54 31.07
N TYR A 770 -5.40 -12.38 30.29
CA TYR A 770 -4.27 -12.01 29.43
C TYR A 770 -4.64 -10.91 28.43
N LYS A 771 -5.81 -11.01 27.78
CA LYS A 771 -6.31 -10.01 26.84
C LYS A 771 -6.62 -8.65 27.49
N LEU A 772 -6.98 -8.62 28.78
CA LEU A 772 -7.26 -7.36 29.49
C LEU A 772 -5.97 -6.70 30.03
N VAL A 773 -4.96 -7.49 30.35
CA VAL A 773 -3.71 -7.00 30.94
C VAL A 773 -2.66 -6.65 29.88
N SER A 774 -2.72 -7.28 28.70
CA SER A 774 -1.84 -6.99 27.56
C SER A 774 -2.32 -5.81 26.73
#